data_3eb570f1e79c500ea8b420ade8dcfc33
#
_entry.id   3eb570f1e79c500ea8b420ade8dcfc33
#
_cell.length_a   1.000
_cell.length_b   1.000
_cell.length_c   1.000
_cell.angle_alpha   90.00
_cell.angle_beta   90.00
_cell.angle_gamma   90.00
#
_symmetry.space_group_name_H-M   'P 1'
#
loop_
_entity.id
_entity.type
_entity.pdbx_description
1 polymer ?
#
loop_
_entity_poly.entity_id
_entity_poly.type
_entity_poly.pdbx_seq_one_letter_code
_entity_poly.pdbx_strand_id
1 'polypeptide(L)'
;MTNLCCLSAFSFGKSSVSIKDYVSRSKKLGYDCIGICDLNHLYSLPSFFDACSKEGIKGIAGVTLKVSDNDNVFNCSLFVLNEQGYSNLCLMLSKKKEVYLKDDFSSLDDGLAFVTWTNKDTSIDGLDSFSQELSSIFKYYYLGIGISNKEDEQKMNEIRTYASNHSYECVCFPKVFYLEKKSLFTLDVLKSNLENRPLTLEELSDEDNGGPDFLLSPKIRSNFYLQEEIDNADKIANLTDFNLFNKKRGGLFSFTGTDDGDFELFKQKTIDGLKRRNLLGNKKYEDRLEYETSIISKMGFLSYFLIVQDYVNYAKSVGIKVGPGRGSAAGSLVSYLLGITDIDPIEYNLSFERFLNPKRVTMPDIDMDFEDDRRDEIVDYLTKKYGPSRTAKIITFGSYKARSAIKASGLSLNIQPQRLKQLSDSLPNYGIVSTSLSDAYKSSIRLQKLCSDSYYKRIFDIAKSIESLPTNPSIHAAGVIISNIDIYRQAQMSEGTSGIVEYEYPNMERMGFLKVDLLSLHYLTIIKNIEEIMKEEGHKIPDYQSLKDDPETYKTINSLDLSLIFQLDGNSGMKQAIKEIKPSNYNDLVALIALYRPGPKDNIPTYAKNKHSGVIPSSGYKEVDEILKDTYGVLVYQEQILKLAHDIAGMDMGEADLLRRAISKKHLDDMEKYKSRFIQGAQQHGLSLNDANGIYDLILKFANYGFNKSHSVSYALLTFQLAYLKTHEPEAFYRVAFDEISPGDEKFRNLALELKHRNIKLMPVNPNKSDRKERFVGDCCYLGLSRIKNLTDSMIDKIVEERKKRQFDSLGDILLRCIAPFHIDKRTMSSLIDSGLFDVFGFNRKTLDENLVPLFDFMDAAIDPSQLPILKEEQMSDMDLAKAFIKEQTLVGVSISISLSKLVSNKIPRGYTVAMANEDGQPTNNGVVVTLVNPFTQRKFIFGLGLKIKTYDLVVFKPVVSKGFRRLWEGEDVKVISLDKKENK
;
A
#
# COMPACT_ATOMS: atom_id res chain seq x y z
N MET A 1 -3.69 -44.74 -6.78
CA MET A 1 -4.74 -44.05 -7.57
C MET A 1 -4.54 -42.55 -7.55
N THR A 2 -4.61 -41.92 -8.70
CA THR A 2 -4.34 -40.50 -8.89
C THR A 2 -5.61 -39.69 -9.11
N ASN A 3 -5.74 -38.47 -8.51
CA ASN A 3 -6.74 -37.48 -8.88
C ASN A 3 -6.06 -36.42 -9.75
N LEU A 4 -6.38 -36.36 -11.02
CA LEU A 4 -5.74 -35.41 -11.96
C LEU A 4 -6.37 -34.01 -11.91
N CYS A 5 -7.71 -33.91 -11.85
CA CYS A 5 -8.40 -32.62 -12.03
C CYS A 5 -8.91 -32.05 -10.70
N CYS A 6 -8.27 -30.97 -10.28
CA CYS A 6 -8.74 -30.08 -9.24
C CYS A 6 -8.47 -28.63 -9.63
N LEU A 7 -9.50 -27.79 -9.58
CA LEU A 7 -9.35 -26.34 -9.65
C LEU A 7 -9.23 -25.78 -8.24
N SER A 8 -8.32 -24.85 -8.02
CA SER A 8 -8.24 -24.12 -6.75
C SER A 8 -9.06 -22.83 -6.76
N ALA A 9 -9.19 -22.21 -5.59
CA ALA A 9 -9.85 -20.92 -5.46
C ALA A 9 -9.16 -19.78 -6.24
N PHE A 10 -7.95 -20.01 -6.76
CA PHE A 10 -7.34 -19.08 -7.72
C PHE A 10 -8.06 -19.07 -9.07
N SER A 11 -8.84 -20.08 -9.40
CA SER A 11 -9.82 -20.06 -10.51
C SER A 11 -11.08 -19.29 -10.08
N PHE A 12 -10.95 -17.99 -9.86
CA PHE A 12 -11.91 -17.09 -9.23
C PHE A 12 -13.35 -17.33 -9.66
N GLY A 13 -14.23 -17.58 -8.69
CA GLY A 13 -15.65 -17.87 -8.90
C GLY A 13 -15.95 -19.20 -9.58
N LYS A 14 -14.95 -20.07 -9.81
CA LYS A 14 -15.12 -21.42 -10.40
C LYS A 14 -14.76 -22.52 -9.42
N SER A 15 -14.04 -22.22 -8.35
CA SER A 15 -13.72 -23.17 -7.30
C SER A 15 -13.62 -22.47 -5.93
N SER A 16 -13.97 -23.22 -4.86
CA SER A 16 -13.77 -22.81 -3.48
C SER A 16 -12.65 -23.60 -2.78
N VAL A 17 -11.83 -24.32 -3.51
CA VAL A 17 -10.81 -25.21 -2.97
C VAL A 17 -9.61 -24.44 -2.45
N SER A 18 -9.39 -24.50 -1.13
CA SER A 18 -8.12 -24.12 -0.51
C SER A 18 -7.05 -25.18 -0.79
N ILE A 19 -5.88 -24.77 -1.29
CA ILE A 19 -4.78 -25.69 -1.65
C ILE A 19 -4.35 -26.56 -0.46
N LYS A 20 -4.18 -25.94 0.71
CA LYS A 20 -3.78 -26.64 1.94
C LYS A 20 -4.78 -27.71 2.33
N ASP A 21 -6.06 -27.39 2.27
CA ASP A 21 -7.13 -28.33 2.67
C ASP A 21 -7.28 -29.44 1.62
N TYR A 22 -7.11 -29.14 0.33
CA TYR A 22 -7.11 -30.14 -0.74
C TYR A 22 -6.02 -31.20 -0.54
N VAL A 23 -4.78 -30.76 -0.34
CA VAL A 23 -3.65 -31.69 -0.15
C VAL A 23 -3.82 -32.51 1.13
N SER A 24 -4.12 -31.89 2.25
CA SER A 24 -4.32 -32.58 3.54
C SER A 24 -5.48 -33.55 3.48
N ARG A 25 -6.61 -33.18 2.86
CA ARG A 25 -7.77 -34.05 2.71
C ARG A 25 -7.48 -35.23 1.75
N SER A 26 -6.81 -34.99 0.63
CA SER A 26 -6.42 -36.03 -0.32
C SER A 26 -5.56 -37.09 0.37
N LYS A 27 -4.58 -36.67 1.18
CA LYS A 27 -3.75 -37.59 1.96
C LYS A 27 -4.58 -38.43 2.93
N LYS A 28 -5.50 -37.80 3.65
CA LYS A 28 -6.41 -38.51 4.58
C LYS A 28 -7.35 -39.50 3.89
N LEU A 29 -7.74 -39.21 2.65
CA LEU A 29 -8.57 -40.10 1.84
C LEU A 29 -7.81 -41.26 1.20
N GLY A 30 -6.46 -41.25 1.25
CA GLY A 30 -5.60 -42.34 0.74
C GLY A 30 -5.14 -42.14 -0.70
N TYR A 31 -5.04 -40.90 -1.20
CA TYR A 31 -4.40 -40.61 -2.46
C TYR A 31 -2.86 -40.59 -2.32
N ASP A 32 -2.16 -41.16 -3.27
CA ASP A 32 -0.70 -41.14 -3.36
C ASP A 32 -0.20 -40.01 -4.26
N CYS A 33 -1.01 -39.62 -5.24
CA CYS A 33 -0.71 -38.61 -6.21
C CYS A 33 -1.96 -37.74 -6.49
N ILE A 34 -1.76 -36.44 -6.65
CA ILE A 34 -2.83 -35.49 -6.97
C ILE A 34 -2.35 -34.41 -7.94
N GLY A 35 -3.26 -34.01 -8.84
CA GLY A 35 -3.06 -32.92 -9.79
C GLY A 35 -3.78 -31.64 -9.38
N ILE A 36 -3.30 -30.52 -9.89
CA ILE A 36 -3.99 -29.24 -9.88
C ILE A 36 -3.96 -28.65 -11.29
N CYS A 37 -5.09 -28.07 -11.75
CA CYS A 37 -5.22 -27.60 -13.13
C CYS A 37 -6.14 -26.36 -13.20
N ASP A 38 -5.72 -25.25 -12.62
CA ASP A 38 -6.45 -24.00 -12.62
C ASP A 38 -6.71 -23.44 -14.04
N LEU A 39 -7.70 -22.55 -14.16
CA LEU A 39 -8.16 -22.02 -15.45
C LEU A 39 -7.19 -20.95 -15.98
N ASN A 40 -6.49 -21.27 -17.07
CA ASN A 40 -5.65 -20.35 -17.85
C ASN A 40 -4.49 -19.68 -17.08
N HIS A 41 -4.08 -20.22 -15.94
CA HIS A 41 -2.98 -19.71 -15.13
C HIS A 41 -2.36 -20.77 -14.20
N LEU A 42 -1.16 -20.47 -13.69
CA LEU A 42 -0.37 -21.36 -12.82
C LEU A 42 -0.23 -20.83 -11.37
N TYR A 43 -1.08 -19.90 -10.94
CA TYR A 43 -0.96 -19.17 -9.67
C TYR A 43 -0.80 -20.06 -8.44
N SER A 44 -1.48 -21.20 -8.43
CA SER A 44 -1.52 -22.14 -7.31
C SER A 44 -0.28 -22.99 -7.14
N LEU A 45 0.53 -23.19 -8.19
CA LEU A 45 1.61 -24.19 -8.21
C LEU A 45 2.61 -24.05 -7.05
N PRO A 46 3.10 -22.85 -6.70
CA PRO A 46 4.05 -22.74 -5.59
C PRO A 46 3.48 -23.26 -4.27
N SER A 47 2.27 -22.83 -3.91
CA SER A 47 1.60 -23.26 -2.67
C SER A 47 1.21 -24.74 -2.72
N PHE A 48 0.89 -25.26 -3.92
CA PHE A 48 0.55 -26.65 -4.11
C PHE A 48 1.76 -27.58 -3.88
N PHE A 49 2.90 -27.31 -4.51
CA PHE A 49 4.11 -28.12 -4.29
C PHE A 49 4.62 -28.02 -2.87
N ASP A 50 4.50 -26.88 -2.21
CA ASP A 50 4.83 -26.73 -0.78
C ASP A 50 3.94 -27.60 0.11
N ALA A 51 2.64 -27.59 -0.13
CA ALA A 51 1.71 -28.41 0.62
C ALA A 51 1.94 -29.90 0.37
N CYS A 52 2.16 -30.30 -0.89
CA CYS A 52 2.47 -31.67 -1.26
C CYS A 52 3.75 -32.19 -0.59
N SER A 53 4.81 -31.38 -0.59
CA SER A 53 6.07 -31.71 0.09
C SER A 53 5.91 -31.92 1.59
N LYS A 54 5.10 -31.07 2.25
CA LYS A 54 4.84 -31.16 3.71
C LYS A 54 4.04 -32.40 4.09
N GLU A 55 3.08 -32.80 3.27
CA GLU A 55 2.22 -33.97 3.53
C GLU A 55 2.81 -35.29 2.95
N GLY A 56 3.91 -35.22 2.21
CA GLY A 56 4.52 -36.38 1.57
C GLY A 56 3.61 -37.04 0.54
N ILE A 57 2.99 -36.25 -0.34
CA ILE A 57 2.15 -36.70 -1.46
C ILE A 57 2.73 -36.18 -2.78
N LYS A 58 2.67 -36.94 -3.87
CA LYS A 58 3.15 -36.53 -5.20
C LYS A 58 2.18 -35.50 -5.80
N GLY A 59 2.70 -34.35 -6.27
CA GLY A 59 1.92 -33.31 -6.96
C GLY A 59 2.18 -33.34 -8.47
N ILE A 60 1.12 -33.12 -9.26
CA ILE A 60 1.18 -32.95 -10.72
C ILE A 60 0.73 -31.56 -11.07
N ALA A 61 1.58 -30.80 -11.76
CA ALA A 61 1.25 -29.48 -12.28
C ALA A 61 0.40 -29.60 -13.55
N GLY A 62 -0.65 -28.84 -13.67
CA GLY A 62 -1.45 -28.74 -14.87
C GLY A 62 -2.15 -27.39 -15.00
N VAL A 63 -2.82 -27.22 -16.13
CA VAL A 63 -3.67 -26.06 -16.44
C VAL A 63 -4.88 -26.50 -17.23
N THR A 64 -6.01 -25.83 -17.03
CA THR A 64 -7.20 -26.02 -17.86
C THR A 64 -7.38 -24.84 -18.80
N LEU A 65 -7.62 -25.12 -20.08
CA LEU A 65 -7.77 -24.17 -21.16
C LEU A 65 -9.05 -24.43 -21.92
N LYS A 66 -9.57 -23.40 -22.59
CA LYS A 66 -10.56 -23.56 -23.67
C LYS A 66 -9.83 -23.72 -24.99
N VAL A 67 -10.13 -24.77 -25.72
CA VAL A 67 -9.50 -25.08 -27.01
C VAL A 67 -10.59 -25.26 -28.07
N SER A 68 -10.40 -24.70 -29.26
CA SER A 68 -11.36 -24.74 -30.36
C SER A 68 -10.73 -25.38 -31.62
N ASP A 69 -11.58 -26.12 -32.36
CA ASP A 69 -11.32 -26.57 -33.73
C ASP A 69 -11.95 -25.71 -34.81
N ASN A 70 -12.33 -24.47 -34.50
CA ASN A 70 -13.12 -23.45 -35.22
C ASN A 70 -14.64 -23.56 -35.02
N ASP A 71 -15.21 -24.75 -34.90
CA ASP A 71 -16.65 -24.96 -34.79
C ASP A 71 -17.08 -25.23 -33.33
N ASN A 72 -16.27 -25.96 -32.59
CA ASN A 72 -16.57 -26.38 -31.22
C ASN A 72 -15.48 -25.91 -30.23
N VAL A 73 -15.90 -25.62 -29.01
CA VAL A 73 -14.98 -25.23 -27.92
C VAL A 73 -15.05 -26.24 -26.77
N PHE A 74 -13.91 -26.83 -26.45
CA PHE A 74 -13.79 -27.80 -25.37
C PHE A 74 -12.93 -27.25 -24.23
N ASN A 75 -13.26 -27.63 -22.99
CA ASN A 75 -12.32 -27.47 -21.90
C ASN A 75 -11.30 -28.62 -21.97
N CYS A 76 -10.02 -28.30 -21.87
CA CYS A 76 -8.94 -29.27 -21.94
C CYS A 76 -7.94 -29.01 -20.83
N SER A 77 -7.36 -30.07 -20.28
CA SER A 77 -6.28 -29.93 -19.30
C SER A 77 -4.97 -30.47 -19.86
N LEU A 78 -3.90 -29.70 -19.65
CA LEU A 78 -2.54 -30.07 -19.94
C LEU A 78 -1.78 -30.35 -18.65
N PHE A 79 -1.09 -31.47 -18.57
CA PHE A 79 -0.30 -31.87 -17.40
C PHE A 79 1.19 -31.88 -17.75
N VAL A 80 1.99 -31.33 -16.87
CA VAL A 80 3.44 -31.20 -17.01
C VAL A 80 4.10 -32.54 -16.67
N LEU A 81 4.82 -33.13 -17.63
CA LEU A 81 5.55 -34.36 -17.42
C LEU A 81 7.01 -34.14 -17.02
N ASN A 82 7.63 -33.08 -17.53
CA ASN A 82 9.03 -32.73 -17.26
C ASN A 82 9.29 -31.24 -17.38
N GLU A 83 10.55 -30.82 -17.24
CA GLU A 83 10.97 -29.41 -17.31
C GLU A 83 10.68 -28.75 -18.67
N GLN A 84 10.78 -29.50 -19.78
CA GLN A 84 10.47 -28.97 -21.10
C GLN A 84 8.98 -28.67 -21.22
N GLY A 85 8.11 -29.54 -20.75
CA GLY A 85 6.67 -29.36 -20.73
C GLY A 85 6.27 -28.14 -19.88
N TYR A 86 6.91 -27.92 -18.73
CA TYR A 86 6.68 -26.73 -17.93
C TYR A 86 7.08 -25.46 -18.68
N SER A 87 8.24 -25.42 -19.31
CA SER A 87 8.71 -24.29 -20.11
C SER A 87 7.78 -23.98 -21.29
N ASN A 88 7.30 -25.02 -21.99
CA ASN A 88 6.34 -24.89 -23.08
C ASN A 88 5.01 -24.36 -22.61
N LEU A 89 4.53 -24.86 -21.46
CA LEU A 89 3.28 -24.37 -20.85
C LEU A 89 3.38 -22.89 -20.43
N CYS A 90 4.49 -22.46 -19.83
CA CYS A 90 4.72 -21.06 -19.48
C CYS A 90 4.70 -20.14 -20.72
N LEU A 91 5.37 -20.54 -21.82
CA LEU A 91 5.37 -19.78 -23.07
C LEU A 91 3.97 -19.65 -23.67
N MET A 92 3.22 -20.74 -23.69
CA MET A 92 1.86 -20.78 -24.23
C MET A 92 0.92 -19.88 -23.44
N LEU A 93 0.92 -20.00 -22.12
CA LEU A 93 0.05 -19.23 -21.24
C LEU A 93 0.39 -17.72 -21.23
N SER A 94 1.63 -17.36 -21.52
CA SER A 94 2.06 -15.95 -21.59
C SER A 94 1.37 -15.19 -22.73
N LYS A 95 0.83 -15.89 -23.74
CA LYS A 95 0.02 -15.27 -24.81
C LYS A 95 -1.37 -14.81 -24.35
N LYS A 96 -1.83 -15.23 -23.17
CA LYS A 96 -3.12 -14.83 -22.54
C LYS A 96 -4.35 -14.91 -23.47
N LYS A 97 -4.52 -16.01 -24.18
CA LYS A 97 -5.70 -16.24 -25.00
C LYS A 97 -6.89 -16.70 -24.16
N GLU A 98 -8.09 -16.29 -24.51
CA GLU A 98 -9.32 -16.81 -23.90
C GLU A 98 -9.66 -18.20 -24.48
N VAL A 99 -9.38 -18.40 -25.78
CA VAL A 99 -9.56 -19.66 -26.49
C VAL A 99 -8.31 -19.93 -27.33
N TYR A 100 -7.75 -21.13 -27.19
CA TYR A 100 -6.58 -21.59 -27.93
C TYR A 100 -6.99 -22.38 -29.15
N LEU A 101 -6.18 -22.30 -30.21
CA LEU A 101 -6.34 -23.10 -31.42
C LEU A 101 -5.24 -24.16 -31.50
N LYS A 102 -5.44 -25.17 -32.31
CA LYS A 102 -4.41 -26.26 -32.52
C LYS A 102 -3.01 -25.70 -32.83
N ASP A 103 -2.94 -24.64 -33.63
CA ASP A 103 -1.67 -24.04 -34.05
C ASP A 103 -0.89 -23.44 -32.89
N ASP A 104 -1.56 -23.10 -31.79
CA ASP A 104 -0.91 -22.60 -30.58
C ASP A 104 -0.08 -23.65 -29.85
N PHE A 105 -0.35 -24.92 -30.10
CA PHE A 105 0.36 -26.06 -29.53
C PHE A 105 1.51 -26.57 -30.42
N SER A 106 1.56 -26.13 -31.67
CA SER A 106 2.62 -26.52 -32.62
C SER A 106 4.00 -26.17 -32.04
N SER A 107 4.91 -27.14 -31.94
CA SER A 107 6.23 -27.01 -31.29
C SER A 107 6.25 -26.78 -29.76
N LEU A 108 5.13 -26.84 -29.06
CA LEU A 108 5.04 -26.72 -27.61
C LEU A 108 4.40 -27.93 -26.91
N ASP A 109 4.23 -29.02 -27.64
CA ASP A 109 3.62 -30.30 -27.22
C ASP A 109 4.54 -31.20 -26.40
N ASP A 110 5.86 -31.08 -26.56
CA ASP A 110 6.83 -31.92 -25.86
C ASP A 110 6.79 -31.75 -24.34
N GLY A 111 6.79 -32.90 -23.64
CA GLY A 111 6.76 -32.92 -22.17
C GLY A 111 5.39 -32.64 -21.56
N LEU A 112 4.31 -32.71 -22.35
CA LEU A 112 2.93 -32.48 -21.90
C LEU A 112 2.04 -33.69 -22.16
N ALA A 113 1.06 -33.93 -21.26
CA ALA A 113 -0.08 -34.83 -21.48
C ALA A 113 -1.34 -34.00 -21.64
N PHE A 114 -2.14 -34.28 -22.66
CA PHE A 114 -3.35 -33.55 -23.01
C PHE A 114 -4.60 -34.38 -22.69
N VAL A 115 -5.55 -33.78 -21.96
CA VAL A 115 -6.83 -34.44 -21.60
C VAL A 115 -7.98 -33.57 -22.06
N THR A 116 -8.79 -34.01 -22.99
CA THR A 116 -10.03 -33.39 -23.39
C THR A 116 -11.12 -33.67 -22.36
N TRP A 117 -11.76 -32.65 -21.79
CA TRP A 117 -12.87 -32.88 -20.86
C TRP A 117 -14.10 -33.39 -21.60
N THR A 118 -14.67 -34.48 -21.13
CA THR A 118 -16.00 -34.92 -21.58
C THR A 118 -17.01 -34.90 -20.45
N ASN A 119 -18.27 -34.69 -20.78
CA ASN A 119 -19.40 -34.69 -19.88
C ASN A 119 -20.68 -35.10 -20.61
N LYS A 120 -21.83 -35.12 -19.91
CA LYS A 120 -23.12 -35.49 -20.49
C LYS A 120 -23.56 -34.65 -21.71
N ASP A 121 -23.05 -33.41 -21.83
CA ASP A 121 -23.43 -32.47 -22.91
C ASP A 121 -22.44 -32.52 -24.09
N THR A 122 -21.42 -33.35 -24.04
CA THR A 122 -20.38 -33.49 -25.11
C THR A 122 -20.95 -34.12 -26.35
N SER A 123 -20.92 -33.41 -27.50
CA SER A 123 -21.30 -33.96 -28.82
C SER A 123 -20.20 -34.89 -29.35
N ILE A 124 -20.57 -36.11 -29.80
CA ILE A 124 -19.62 -37.04 -30.40
C ILE A 124 -19.13 -36.55 -31.76
N ASP A 125 -20.05 -35.99 -32.59
CA ASP A 125 -19.67 -35.45 -33.91
C ASP A 125 -18.64 -34.31 -33.80
N GLY A 126 -18.82 -33.40 -32.81
CA GLY A 126 -17.87 -32.34 -32.54
C GLY A 126 -16.54 -32.86 -31.95
N LEU A 127 -16.57 -33.98 -31.25
CA LEU A 127 -15.37 -34.59 -30.63
C LEU A 127 -14.47 -35.29 -31.68
N ASP A 128 -15.01 -35.70 -32.81
CA ASP A 128 -14.27 -36.51 -33.81
C ASP A 128 -13.16 -35.70 -34.48
N SER A 129 -13.53 -34.56 -35.12
CA SER A 129 -12.54 -33.68 -35.74
C SER A 129 -11.52 -33.14 -34.74
N PHE A 130 -12.00 -32.75 -33.55
CA PHE A 130 -11.19 -32.22 -32.48
C PHE A 130 -10.13 -33.24 -31.95
N SER A 131 -10.57 -34.49 -31.71
CA SER A 131 -9.69 -35.55 -31.23
C SER A 131 -8.66 -35.97 -32.27
N GLN A 132 -9.04 -36.10 -33.54
CA GLN A 132 -8.17 -36.43 -34.64
C GLN A 132 -7.02 -35.41 -34.79
N GLU A 133 -7.32 -34.12 -34.71
CA GLU A 133 -6.33 -33.08 -34.82
C GLU A 133 -5.34 -33.11 -33.62
N LEU A 134 -5.86 -33.13 -32.40
CA LEU A 134 -5.02 -33.01 -31.20
C LEU A 134 -4.22 -34.29 -30.88
N SER A 135 -4.76 -35.49 -31.20
CA SER A 135 -4.01 -36.73 -31.04
C SER A 135 -2.83 -36.82 -32.02
N SER A 136 -2.85 -36.08 -33.13
CA SER A 136 -1.71 -35.97 -34.04
C SER A 136 -0.59 -35.07 -33.50
N ILE A 137 -0.90 -34.15 -32.62
CA ILE A 137 0.06 -33.22 -31.99
C ILE A 137 0.65 -33.83 -30.72
N PHE A 138 -0.22 -34.28 -29.80
CA PHE A 138 0.20 -34.75 -28.48
C PHE A 138 0.44 -36.23 -28.43
N LYS A 139 1.64 -36.65 -28.10
CA LYS A 139 2.01 -38.06 -27.88
C LYS A 139 1.17 -38.75 -26.81
N TYR A 140 0.80 -38.01 -25.78
CA TYR A 140 -0.03 -38.44 -24.65
C TYR A 140 -1.36 -37.71 -24.70
N TYR A 141 -2.29 -38.16 -25.51
CA TYR A 141 -3.63 -37.66 -25.69
C TYR A 141 -4.66 -38.61 -25.06
N TYR A 142 -5.60 -38.04 -24.26
CA TYR A 142 -6.62 -38.80 -23.56
C TYR A 142 -7.98 -38.10 -23.63
N LEU A 143 -9.04 -38.92 -23.66
CA LEU A 143 -10.40 -38.48 -23.39
C LEU A 143 -10.70 -38.61 -21.90
N GLY A 144 -11.01 -37.50 -21.25
CA GLY A 144 -11.22 -37.43 -19.79
C GLY A 144 -12.64 -37.88 -19.42
N ILE A 145 -12.81 -39.04 -18.87
CA ILE A 145 -14.11 -39.54 -18.40
C ILE A 145 -14.45 -38.86 -17.08
N GLY A 146 -15.47 -37.98 -17.10
CA GLY A 146 -15.92 -37.21 -15.93
C GLY A 146 -17.27 -37.69 -15.43
N ILE A 147 -17.31 -38.56 -14.42
CA ILE A 147 -18.53 -39.05 -13.78
C ILE A 147 -18.68 -38.47 -12.39
N SER A 148 -19.76 -37.75 -12.19
CA SER A 148 -20.14 -37.15 -10.89
C SER A 148 -21.35 -37.85 -10.25
N ASN A 149 -22.19 -38.49 -11.06
CA ASN A 149 -23.40 -39.22 -10.63
C ASN A 149 -23.74 -40.35 -11.62
N LYS A 150 -24.81 -41.13 -11.30
CA LYS A 150 -25.23 -42.27 -12.18
C LYS A 150 -25.79 -41.81 -13.54
N GLU A 151 -26.31 -40.61 -13.65
CA GLU A 151 -26.82 -40.13 -14.94
C GLU A 151 -25.71 -39.87 -15.94
N ASP A 152 -24.55 -39.45 -15.47
CA ASP A 152 -23.34 -39.27 -16.32
C ASP A 152 -22.84 -40.58 -16.88
N GLU A 153 -23.05 -41.73 -16.21
CA GLU A 153 -22.48 -43.01 -16.58
C GLU A 153 -22.96 -43.49 -17.96
N GLN A 154 -24.26 -43.30 -18.29
CA GLN A 154 -24.79 -43.71 -19.60
C GLN A 154 -24.06 -42.96 -20.75
N LYS A 155 -23.91 -41.66 -20.64
CA LYS A 155 -23.25 -40.83 -21.63
C LYS A 155 -21.75 -41.13 -21.74
N MET A 156 -21.12 -41.41 -20.63
CA MET A 156 -19.71 -41.78 -20.61
C MET A 156 -19.47 -43.13 -21.29
N ASN A 157 -20.44 -44.06 -21.27
CA ASN A 157 -20.36 -45.33 -22.05
C ASN A 157 -20.43 -45.09 -23.58
N GLU A 158 -21.16 -44.06 -24.03
CA GLU A 158 -21.11 -43.65 -25.44
C GLU A 158 -19.72 -43.10 -25.81
N ILE A 159 -19.10 -42.29 -24.97
CA ILE A 159 -17.74 -41.75 -25.15
C ILE A 159 -16.69 -42.88 -25.15
N ARG A 160 -16.83 -43.84 -24.22
CA ARG A 160 -15.97 -45.05 -24.16
C ARG A 160 -16.06 -45.85 -25.43
N THR A 161 -17.27 -46.04 -25.99
CA THR A 161 -17.49 -46.75 -27.26
C THR A 161 -16.87 -45.98 -28.42
N TYR A 162 -17.05 -44.67 -28.47
CA TYR A 162 -16.41 -43.82 -29.46
C TYR A 162 -14.87 -43.94 -29.38
N ALA A 163 -14.29 -43.79 -28.18
CA ALA A 163 -12.85 -43.90 -27.95
C ALA A 163 -12.27 -45.24 -28.42
N SER A 164 -12.97 -46.37 -28.09
CA SER A 164 -12.58 -47.73 -28.53
C SER A 164 -12.58 -47.87 -30.06
N ASN A 165 -13.59 -47.36 -30.75
CA ASN A 165 -13.70 -47.41 -32.21
C ASN A 165 -12.61 -46.64 -32.94
N HIS A 166 -12.05 -45.57 -32.30
CA HIS A 166 -11.01 -44.71 -32.87
C HIS A 166 -9.62 -44.91 -32.25
N SER A 167 -9.48 -45.88 -31.37
CA SER A 167 -8.20 -46.19 -30.67
C SER A 167 -7.67 -45.04 -29.80
N TYR A 168 -8.56 -44.25 -29.21
CA TYR A 168 -8.17 -43.24 -28.19
C TYR A 168 -8.18 -43.85 -26.80
N GLU A 169 -7.18 -43.46 -25.97
CA GLU A 169 -7.12 -43.84 -24.54
C GLU A 169 -8.07 -42.99 -23.72
N CYS A 170 -8.86 -43.59 -22.85
CA CYS A 170 -9.68 -42.91 -21.85
C CYS A 170 -8.93 -42.80 -20.53
N VAL A 171 -9.16 -41.72 -19.77
CA VAL A 171 -8.57 -41.51 -18.46
C VAL A 171 -9.63 -41.14 -17.40
N CYS A 172 -9.49 -41.70 -16.21
CA CYS A 172 -10.31 -41.33 -15.05
C CYS A 172 -10.10 -39.84 -14.70
N PHE A 173 -11.14 -39.02 -14.92
CA PHE A 173 -11.03 -37.57 -14.86
C PHE A 173 -12.18 -36.88 -14.08
N PRO A 174 -12.42 -37.24 -12.83
CA PRO A 174 -13.40 -36.57 -12.00
C PRO A 174 -12.96 -35.16 -11.68
N LYS A 175 -13.88 -34.21 -11.81
CA LYS A 175 -13.62 -32.79 -11.55
C LYS A 175 -13.80 -32.49 -10.06
N VAL A 176 -12.98 -31.62 -9.49
CA VAL A 176 -13.06 -31.18 -8.11
C VAL A 176 -13.05 -29.66 -8.07
N PHE A 177 -14.21 -29.07 -7.73
CA PHE A 177 -14.40 -27.63 -7.60
C PHE A 177 -14.62 -27.20 -6.15
N TYR A 178 -14.91 -28.14 -5.27
CA TYR A 178 -15.03 -27.99 -3.82
C TYR A 178 -14.71 -29.32 -3.12
N LEU A 179 -14.39 -29.31 -1.83
CA LEU A 179 -13.84 -30.50 -1.16
C LEU A 179 -14.91 -31.42 -0.57
N GLU A 180 -16.06 -30.89 -0.22
CA GLU A 180 -17.19 -31.63 0.38
C GLU A 180 -18.49 -31.21 -0.28
N LYS A 181 -19.47 -32.11 -0.29
CA LYS A 181 -20.76 -31.88 -0.92
C LYS A 181 -21.39 -30.52 -0.54
N LYS A 182 -21.37 -30.18 0.74
CA LYS A 182 -21.93 -28.91 1.26
C LYS A 182 -21.12 -27.66 0.90
N SER A 183 -19.89 -27.83 0.39
CA SER A 183 -19.02 -26.69 0.04
C SER A 183 -19.38 -26.05 -1.31
N LEU A 184 -20.37 -26.55 -2.05
CA LEU A 184 -20.94 -25.89 -3.22
C LEU A 184 -21.43 -24.49 -2.84
N PHE A 185 -22.14 -24.38 -1.72
CA PHE A 185 -22.61 -23.09 -1.20
C PHE A 185 -21.47 -22.06 -0.99
N THR A 186 -20.30 -22.52 -0.55
CA THR A 186 -19.12 -21.62 -0.46
C THR A 186 -18.70 -21.11 -1.83
N LEU A 187 -18.77 -21.95 -2.87
CA LEU A 187 -18.47 -21.55 -4.24
C LEU A 187 -19.50 -20.52 -4.73
N ASP A 188 -20.79 -20.70 -4.45
CA ASP A 188 -21.83 -19.76 -4.85
C ASP A 188 -21.67 -18.40 -4.15
N VAL A 189 -21.25 -18.39 -2.88
CA VAL A 189 -20.87 -17.17 -2.16
C VAL A 189 -19.72 -16.45 -2.87
N LEU A 190 -18.67 -17.16 -3.30
CA LEU A 190 -17.54 -16.56 -4.03
C LEU A 190 -17.97 -16.01 -5.38
N LYS A 191 -18.81 -16.74 -6.11
CA LYS A 191 -19.37 -16.34 -7.41
C LYS A 191 -20.24 -15.08 -7.26
N SER A 192 -21.15 -15.06 -6.28
CA SER A 192 -22.01 -13.91 -5.96
C SER A 192 -21.20 -12.65 -5.66
N ASN A 193 -20.09 -12.79 -4.93
CA ASN A 193 -19.18 -11.66 -4.64
C ASN A 193 -18.43 -11.19 -5.89
N LEU A 194 -17.97 -12.08 -6.74
CA LEU A 194 -17.29 -11.74 -7.98
C LEU A 194 -18.23 -10.96 -8.93
N GLU A 195 -19.49 -11.39 -9.01
CA GLU A 195 -20.54 -10.77 -9.81
C GLU A 195 -21.20 -9.55 -9.11
N ASN A 196 -20.79 -9.23 -7.89
CA ASN A 196 -21.31 -8.16 -7.05
C ASN A 196 -22.86 -8.18 -6.93
N ARG A 197 -23.43 -9.36 -6.70
CA ARG A 197 -24.87 -9.59 -6.52
C ARG A 197 -25.18 -10.44 -5.30
N PRO A 198 -26.41 -10.43 -4.77
CA PRO A 198 -26.88 -11.43 -3.81
C PRO A 198 -26.98 -12.82 -4.43
N LEU A 199 -27.02 -13.85 -3.58
CA LEU A 199 -27.35 -15.22 -3.96
C LEU A 199 -28.78 -15.33 -4.48
N THR A 200 -28.99 -16.18 -5.48
CA THR A 200 -30.30 -16.56 -5.99
C THR A 200 -31.00 -17.53 -5.01
N LEU A 201 -32.30 -17.78 -5.20
CA LEU A 201 -33.03 -18.75 -4.39
C LEU A 201 -32.52 -20.18 -4.56
N GLU A 202 -32.05 -20.53 -5.78
CA GLU A 202 -31.43 -21.81 -6.10
C GLU A 202 -30.11 -21.96 -5.35
N GLU A 203 -29.19 -20.98 -5.48
CA GLU A 203 -27.91 -20.96 -4.77
C GLU A 203 -28.06 -20.98 -3.25
N LEU A 204 -29.13 -20.39 -2.70
CA LEU A 204 -29.42 -20.46 -1.26
C LEU A 204 -29.81 -21.88 -0.82
N SER A 205 -30.41 -22.70 -1.72
CA SER A 205 -30.75 -24.09 -1.41
C SER A 205 -29.54 -25.01 -1.37
N ASP A 206 -28.41 -24.63 -1.97
CA ASP A 206 -27.16 -25.40 -2.00
C ASP A 206 -26.46 -25.47 -0.63
N GLU A 207 -26.89 -24.63 0.33
CA GLU A 207 -26.41 -24.74 1.71
C GLU A 207 -26.76 -26.10 2.34
N ASP A 208 -27.93 -26.65 1.99
CA ASP A 208 -28.43 -27.92 2.52
C ASP A 208 -28.20 -29.09 1.54
N ASN A 209 -28.37 -28.88 0.25
CA ASN A 209 -28.36 -29.93 -0.77
C ASN A 209 -26.96 -30.26 -1.29
N GLY A 210 -26.12 -29.23 -1.53
CA GLY A 210 -24.78 -29.35 -2.13
C GLY A 210 -24.80 -29.94 -3.54
N GLY A 211 -23.64 -30.17 -4.11
CA GLY A 211 -23.46 -30.62 -5.50
C GLY A 211 -22.52 -31.81 -5.68
N PRO A 212 -22.33 -32.28 -6.95
CA PRO A 212 -21.64 -33.53 -7.26
C PRO A 212 -20.12 -33.43 -7.35
N ASP A 213 -19.56 -32.28 -7.75
CA ASP A 213 -18.15 -32.17 -8.17
C ASP A 213 -17.20 -31.94 -6.98
N PHE A 214 -17.20 -32.87 -6.03
CA PHE A 214 -16.36 -32.84 -4.83
C PHE A 214 -15.38 -34.01 -4.75
N LEU A 215 -14.42 -33.91 -3.82
CA LEU A 215 -13.36 -34.89 -3.66
C LEU A 215 -13.87 -36.17 -2.98
N LEU A 216 -14.04 -37.24 -3.77
CA LEU A 216 -14.37 -38.58 -3.28
C LEU A 216 -13.11 -39.36 -2.87
N SER A 217 -13.25 -40.37 -2.01
CA SER A 217 -12.14 -41.31 -1.74
C SER A 217 -11.86 -42.21 -2.94
N PRO A 218 -10.61 -42.72 -3.11
CA PRO A 218 -10.25 -43.68 -4.17
C PRO A 218 -11.17 -44.89 -4.24
N LYS A 219 -11.53 -45.45 -3.06
CA LYS A 219 -12.42 -46.59 -2.95
C LYS A 219 -13.84 -46.34 -3.47
N ILE A 220 -14.41 -45.15 -3.25
CA ILE A 220 -15.73 -44.82 -3.79
C ILE A 220 -15.63 -44.56 -5.28
N ARG A 221 -14.57 -43.86 -5.69
CA ARG A 221 -14.33 -43.46 -7.06
C ARG A 221 -14.14 -44.67 -8.00
N SER A 222 -13.38 -45.70 -7.59
CA SER A 222 -13.14 -46.91 -8.37
C SER A 222 -14.42 -47.66 -8.79
N ASN A 223 -15.56 -47.38 -8.16
CA ASN A 223 -16.84 -47.97 -8.55
C ASN A 223 -17.46 -47.36 -9.82
N PHE A 224 -16.99 -46.20 -10.27
CA PHE A 224 -17.51 -45.48 -11.43
C PHE A 224 -16.63 -45.60 -12.69
N TYR A 225 -15.36 -46.03 -12.54
CA TYR A 225 -14.37 -46.04 -13.60
C TYR A 225 -13.87 -47.42 -13.91
N LEU A 226 -13.52 -47.66 -15.21
CA LEU A 226 -12.83 -48.86 -15.64
C LEU A 226 -11.40 -48.87 -15.08
N GLN A 227 -10.85 -50.06 -14.86
CA GLN A 227 -9.49 -50.21 -14.35
C GLN A 227 -8.47 -49.55 -15.28
N GLU A 228 -8.62 -49.69 -16.60
CA GLU A 228 -7.78 -49.06 -17.60
C GLU A 228 -7.75 -47.52 -17.51
N GLU A 229 -8.90 -46.87 -17.22
CA GLU A 229 -9.02 -45.42 -17.02
C GLU A 229 -8.24 -44.97 -15.78
N ILE A 230 -8.26 -45.79 -14.72
CA ILE A 230 -7.51 -45.54 -13.49
C ILE A 230 -6.02 -45.72 -13.75
N ASP A 231 -5.65 -46.80 -14.46
CA ASP A 231 -4.25 -47.10 -14.81
C ASP A 231 -3.64 -46.01 -15.72
N ASN A 232 -4.43 -45.42 -16.61
CA ASN A 232 -4.02 -44.29 -17.45
C ASN A 232 -3.80 -43.01 -16.61
N ALA A 233 -4.59 -42.76 -15.59
CA ALA A 233 -4.33 -41.63 -14.65
C ALA A 233 -3.03 -41.87 -13.86
N ASP A 234 -2.80 -43.10 -13.40
CA ASP A 234 -1.55 -43.48 -12.71
C ASP A 234 -0.36 -43.48 -13.66
N LYS A 235 -0.54 -43.80 -14.97
CA LYS A 235 0.49 -43.70 -16.04
C LYS A 235 0.96 -42.25 -16.20
N ILE A 236 0.03 -41.27 -16.28
CA ILE A 236 0.39 -39.84 -16.31
C ILE A 236 1.18 -39.46 -15.06
N ALA A 237 0.73 -39.90 -13.88
CA ALA A 237 1.42 -39.65 -12.61
C ALA A 237 2.85 -40.22 -12.59
N ASN A 238 3.04 -41.43 -13.15
CA ASN A 238 4.36 -42.10 -13.21
C ASN A 238 5.32 -41.45 -14.22
N LEU A 239 4.77 -40.92 -15.32
CA LEU A 239 5.54 -40.19 -16.35
C LEU A 239 6.00 -38.81 -15.84
N THR A 240 5.33 -38.25 -14.85
CA THR A 240 5.66 -36.93 -14.32
C THR A 240 6.93 -36.94 -13.47
N ASP A 241 7.98 -36.27 -13.97
CA ASP A 241 9.23 -35.98 -13.24
C ASP A 241 9.46 -34.45 -13.18
N PHE A 242 8.54 -33.74 -12.53
CA PHE A 242 8.58 -32.30 -12.40
C PHE A 242 8.22 -31.88 -10.99
N ASN A 243 9.02 -30.92 -10.45
CA ASN A 243 8.67 -30.15 -9.27
C ASN A 243 9.21 -28.73 -9.42
N LEU A 244 8.37 -27.73 -9.15
CA LEU A 244 8.70 -26.32 -9.36
C LEU A 244 10.00 -25.88 -8.67
N PHE A 245 10.34 -26.48 -7.53
CA PHE A 245 11.45 -26.09 -6.67
C PHE A 245 12.67 -27.04 -6.68
N ASN A 246 12.69 -28.04 -7.57
CA ASN A 246 13.82 -28.98 -7.64
C ASN A 246 15.12 -28.33 -8.13
N LYS A 247 15.02 -27.21 -8.85
CA LYS A 247 16.19 -26.43 -9.30
C LYS A 247 15.95 -24.94 -9.16
N LYS A 248 17.04 -24.18 -9.04
CA LYS A 248 16.99 -22.74 -9.22
C LYS A 248 16.80 -22.42 -10.71
N ARG A 249 15.84 -21.55 -11.02
CA ARG A 249 15.44 -21.19 -12.39
C ARG A 249 15.98 -19.83 -12.80
N GLY A 250 16.24 -18.93 -11.85
CA GLY A 250 16.89 -17.66 -12.06
C GLY A 250 18.33 -17.67 -11.56
N GLY A 251 19.07 -16.63 -11.88
CA GLY A 251 20.43 -16.41 -11.38
C GLY A 251 20.73 -14.92 -11.29
N LEU A 252 21.78 -14.58 -10.54
CA LEU A 252 22.31 -13.23 -10.55
C LEU A 252 22.85 -12.89 -11.94
N PHE A 253 22.48 -11.72 -12.41
CA PHE A 253 22.94 -11.17 -13.68
C PHE A 253 24.37 -10.68 -13.49
N SER A 254 25.33 -11.07 -14.31
CA SER A 254 26.62 -10.39 -14.37
C SER A 254 26.45 -9.09 -15.14
N PHE A 255 26.77 -7.95 -14.50
CA PHE A 255 26.53 -6.61 -15.06
C PHE A 255 27.38 -6.33 -16.30
N THR A 256 28.63 -6.83 -16.32
CA THR A 256 29.58 -6.67 -17.43
C THR A 256 29.65 -7.90 -18.35
N GLY A 257 28.97 -8.99 -17.96
CA GLY A 257 29.02 -10.28 -18.63
C GLY A 257 30.04 -11.28 -18.05
N THR A 258 30.91 -10.84 -17.14
CA THR A 258 31.89 -11.67 -16.42
C THR A 258 32.04 -11.23 -14.97
N ASP A 259 32.31 -12.15 -14.07
CA ASP A 259 32.53 -11.85 -12.65
C ASP A 259 33.76 -11.00 -12.41
N ASP A 260 34.85 -11.23 -13.17
CA ASP A 260 36.07 -10.42 -13.10
C ASP A 260 35.81 -8.98 -13.59
N GLY A 261 35.04 -8.81 -14.67
CA GLY A 261 34.64 -7.50 -15.16
C GLY A 261 33.79 -6.74 -14.14
N ASP A 262 32.88 -7.42 -13.47
CA ASP A 262 32.05 -6.84 -12.41
C ASP A 262 32.90 -6.42 -11.20
N PHE A 263 33.90 -7.21 -10.82
CA PHE A 263 34.81 -6.86 -9.72
C PHE A 263 35.65 -5.62 -10.04
N GLU A 264 36.26 -5.55 -11.22
CA GLU A 264 37.06 -4.40 -11.62
C GLU A 264 36.24 -3.11 -11.74
N LEU A 265 35.05 -3.19 -12.33
CA LEU A 265 34.11 -2.07 -12.42
C LEU A 265 33.66 -1.61 -11.04
N PHE A 266 33.32 -2.51 -10.14
CA PHE A 266 32.92 -2.21 -8.77
C PHE A 266 34.03 -1.50 -8.00
N LYS A 267 35.27 -2.01 -8.09
CA LYS A 267 36.45 -1.42 -7.47
C LYS A 267 36.71 -0.01 -8.00
N GLN A 268 36.66 0.18 -9.32
CA GLN A 268 36.84 1.49 -9.94
C GLN A 268 35.80 2.49 -9.44
N LYS A 269 34.51 2.10 -9.44
CA LYS A 269 33.40 2.98 -9.01
C LYS A 269 33.46 3.33 -7.51
N THR A 270 33.89 2.43 -6.65
CA THR A 270 34.04 2.69 -5.21
C THR A 270 35.21 3.60 -4.92
N ILE A 271 36.35 3.46 -5.63
CA ILE A 271 37.49 4.38 -5.54
C ILE A 271 37.10 5.78 -6.05
N ASP A 272 36.38 5.88 -7.15
CA ASP A 272 35.88 7.16 -7.65
C ASP A 272 34.88 7.80 -6.67
N GLY A 273 34.12 6.96 -5.92
CA GLY A 273 33.32 7.41 -4.80
C GLY A 273 34.11 8.02 -3.66
N LEU A 274 35.24 7.42 -3.25
CA LEU A 274 36.13 7.98 -2.26
C LEU A 274 36.70 9.35 -2.70
N LYS A 275 37.12 9.45 -3.98
CA LYS A 275 37.60 10.72 -4.55
C LYS A 275 36.54 11.80 -4.53
N ARG A 276 35.34 11.48 -5.04
CA ARG A 276 34.22 12.42 -5.13
C ARG A 276 33.79 12.97 -3.78
N ARG A 277 33.94 12.17 -2.71
CA ARG A 277 33.57 12.54 -1.33
C ARG A 277 34.76 13.08 -0.50
N ASN A 278 35.94 13.29 -1.13
CA ASN A 278 37.17 13.73 -0.47
C ASN A 278 37.62 12.81 0.68
N LEU A 279 37.46 11.52 0.55
CA LEU A 279 37.73 10.50 1.57
C LEU A 279 38.97 9.65 1.23
N LEU A 280 39.55 9.80 0.03
CA LEU A 280 40.74 9.06 -0.39
C LEU A 280 41.93 9.40 0.51
N GLY A 281 42.67 8.39 0.96
CA GLY A 281 43.77 8.54 1.92
C GLY A 281 43.33 8.54 3.40
N ASN A 282 42.05 8.48 3.67
CA ASN A 282 41.57 8.30 5.04
C ASN A 282 41.50 6.81 5.37
N LYS A 283 42.46 6.33 6.16
CA LYS A 283 42.63 4.92 6.52
C LYS A 283 41.35 4.26 7.06
N LYS A 284 40.55 4.97 7.86
CA LYS A 284 39.31 4.44 8.45
C LYS A 284 38.27 4.06 7.39
N TYR A 285 38.19 4.84 6.32
CA TYR A 285 37.30 4.58 5.19
C TYR A 285 37.86 3.51 4.26
N GLU A 286 39.17 3.50 4.02
CA GLU A 286 39.83 2.49 3.19
C GLU A 286 39.76 1.09 3.82
N ASP A 287 40.07 0.96 5.10
CA ASP A 287 39.97 -0.31 5.86
C ASP A 287 38.49 -0.84 5.82
N ARG A 288 37.53 0.05 6.00
CA ARG A 288 36.09 -0.31 5.94
C ARG A 288 35.65 -0.69 4.54
N LEU A 289 36.13 -0.02 3.50
CA LEU A 289 35.85 -0.37 2.10
C LEU A 289 36.39 -1.74 1.74
N GLU A 290 37.64 -2.03 2.12
CA GLU A 290 38.27 -3.34 1.91
C GLU A 290 37.48 -4.45 2.58
N TYR A 291 37.10 -4.24 3.84
CA TYR A 291 36.27 -5.17 4.60
C TYR A 291 34.91 -5.44 3.91
N GLU A 292 34.14 -4.41 3.59
CA GLU A 292 32.81 -4.58 2.94
C GLU A 292 32.95 -5.22 1.56
N THR A 293 33.93 -4.81 0.75
CA THR A 293 34.18 -5.37 -0.58
C THR A 293 34.49 -6.86 -0.50
N SER A 294 35.30 -7.28 0.48
CA SER A 294 35.64 -8.69 0.67
C SER A 294 34.39 -9.56 0.95
N ILE A 295 33.48 -9.05 1.78
CA ILE A 295 32.23 -9.75 2.11
C ILE A 295 31.27 -9.77 0.93
N ILE A 296 31.05 -8.63 0.26
CA ILE A 296 30.14 -8.53 -0.89
C ILE A 296 30.63 -9.44 -2.02
N SER A 297 31.92 -9.45 -2.31
CA SER A 297 32.51 -10.33 -3.32
C SER A 297 32.38 -11.79 -2.97
N LYS A 298 32.75 -12.19 -1.73
CA LYS A 298 32.63 -13.57 -1.24
C LYS A 298 31.19 -14.11 -1.28
N MET A 299 30.22 -13.24 -1.06
CA MET A 299 28.78 -13.60 -1.11
C MET A 299 28.19 -13.52 -2.53
N GLY A 300 28.96 -13.10 -3.56
CA GLY A 300 28.52 -13.04 -4.96
C GLY A 300 27.55 -11.90 -5.27
N PHE A 301 27.58 -10.78 -4.56
CA PHE A 301 26.61 -9.68 -4.71
C PHE A 301 27.15 -8.43 -5.44
N LEU A 302 28.35 -8.50 -6.05
CA LEU A 302 28.95 -7.37 -6.78
C LEU A 302 28.00 -6.82 -7.87
N SER A 303 27.51 -7.71 -8.71
CA SER A 303 26.58 -7.38 -9.79
C SER A 303 25.28 -6.74 -9.27
N TYR A 304 24.77 -7.22 -8.13
CA TYR A 304 23.59 -6.63 -7.50
C TYR A 304 23.78 -5.16 -7.15
N PHE A 305 24.92 -4.83 -6.50
CA PHE A 305 25.23 -3.44 -6.17
C PHE A 305 25.42 -2.58 -7.43
N LEU A 306 26.03 -3.13 -8.49
CA LEU A 306 26.19 -2.42 -9.77
C LEU A 306 24.85 -2.15 -10.44
N ILE A 307 23.90 -3.10 -10.41
CA ILE A 307 22.54 -2.91 -10.94
C ILE A 307 21.81 -1.82 -10.17
N VAL A 308 21.87 -1.85 -8.83
CA VAL A 308 21.23 -0.85 -7.98
C VAL A 308 21.82 0.54 -8.23
N GLN A 309 23.16 0.63 -8.26
CA GLN A 309 23.88 1.86 -8.57
C GLN A 309 23.49 2.43 -9.93
N ASP A 310 23.30 1.60 -10.91
CA ASP A 310 22.97 1.98 -12.27
C ASP A 310 21.61 2.68 -12.36
N TYR A 311 20.53 2.07 -11.88
CA TYR A 311 19.21 2.70 -11.96
C TYR A 311 19.04 3.90 -11.01
N VAL A 312 19.73 3.90 -9.86
CA VAL A 312 19.74 5.06 -8.96
C VAL A 312 20.44 6.26 -9.61
N ASN A 313 21.59 6.02 -10.26
CA ASN A 313 22.30 7.09 -10.98
C ASN A 313 21.55 7.55 -12.23
N TYR A 314 20.89 6.64 -12.95
CA TYR A 314 19.97 7.02 -14.02
C TYR A 314 18.90 7.97 -13.51
N ALA A 315 18.19 7.60 -12.44
CA ALA A 315 17.15 8.44 -11.86
C ALA A 315 17.68 9.84 -11.49
N LYS A 316 18.82 9.91 -10.79
CA LYS A 316 19.47 11.18 -10.44
C LYS A 316 19.87 11.99 -11.68
N SER A 317 20.35 11.35 -12.76
CA SER A 317 20.80 12.01 -13.99
C SER A 317 19.68 12.65 -14.80
N VAL A 318 18.46 12.08 -14.75
CA VAL A 318 17.28 12.63 -15.41
C VAL A 318 16.43 13.51 -14.48
N GLY A 319 16.94 13.81 -13.29
CA GLY A 319 16.30 14.71 -12.34
C GLY A 319 15.15 14.09 -11.54
N ILE A 320 15.01 12.77 -11.51
CA ILE A 320 14.07 12.06 -10.60
C ILE A 320 14.61 12.16 -9.18
N LYS A 321 13.80 12.65 -8.25
CA LYS A 321 14.20 12.77 -6.84
C LYS A 321 14.32 11.41 -6.19
N VAL A 322 15.47 11.14 -5.58
CA VAL A 322 15.79 9.88 -4.91
C VAL A 322 15.98 10.15 -3.42
N GLY A 323 15.45 9.26 -2.57
CA GLY A 323 15.62 9.33 -1.13
C GLY A 323 17.06 9.05 -0.68
N PRO A 324 17.47 9.52 0.52
CA PRO A 324 18.85 9.40 1.00
C PRO A 324 19.25 7.97 1.39
N GLY A 325 18.34 7.03 1.29
CA GLY A 325 18.48 5.64 1.66
C GLY A 325 17.34 5.19 2.58
N ARG A 326 17.18 3.86 2.70
CA ARG A 326 16.13 3.26 3.50
C ARG A 326 16.62 1.95 4.12
N GLY A 327 15.99 1.54 5.22
CA GLY A 327 16.27 0.25 5.83
C GLY A 327 17.71 0.11 6.34
N SER A 328 18.35 -1.02 6.06
CA SER A 328 19.70 -1.32 6.51
C SER A 328 20.79 -0.94 5.50
N ALA A 329 20.46 -0.66 4.23
CA ALA A 329 21.43 -0.37 3.18
C ALA A 329 22.28 0.88 3.47
N ALA A 330 21.73 1.87 4.19
CA ALA A 330 22.49 3.05 4.64
C ALA A 330 23.60 2.72 5.67
N GLY A 331 23.67 1.48 6.16
CA GLY A 331 24.79 1.00 6.99
C GLY A 331 26.02 0.56 6.19
N SER A 332 25.97 0.56 4.85
CA SER A 332 27.06 0.17 3.97
C SER A 332 27.82 1.38 3.41
N LEU A 333 29.15 1.39 3.62
CA LEU A 333 30.05 2.37 3.01
C LEU A 333 30.07 2.22 1.47
N VAL A 334 30.05 0.99 0.98
CA VAL A 334 29.93 0.72 -0.46
C VAL A 334 28.69 1.38 -1.06
N SER A 335 27.51 1.23 -0.44
CA SER A 335 26.28 1.89 -0.89
C SER A 335 26.43 3.42 -0.93
N TYR A 336 27.10 4.01 0.04
CA TYR A 336 27.39 5.43 0.12
C TYR A 336 28.35 5.88 -0.98
N LEU A 337 29.45 5.15 -1.21
CA LEU A 337 30.45 5.47 -2.23
C LEU A 337 29.92 5.31 -3.65
N LEU A 338 29.09 4.31 -3.91
CA LEU A 338 28.40 4.10 -5.19
C LEU A 338 27.31 5.15 -5.46
N GLY A 339 26.96 5.97 -4.47
CA GLY A 339 25.91 6.98 -4.60
C GLY A 339 24.49 6.38 -4.56
N ILE A 340 24.36 5.15 -4.06
CA ILE A 340 23.07 4.50 -3.79
C ILE A 340 22.40 5.20 -2.60
N THR A 341 23.13 5.38 -1.50
CA THR A 341 22.67 6.12 -0.32
C THR A 341 23.45 7.43 -0.15
N ASP A 342 22.86 8.38 0.56
CA ASP A 342 23.47 9.67 0.86
C ASP A 342 23.86 9.82 2.35
N ILE A 343 23.83 8.74 3.13
CA ILE A 343 24.20 8.70 4.54
C ILE A 343 25.61 8.11 4.70
N ASP A 344 26.49 8.82 5.39
CA ASP A 344 27.80 8.32 5.76
C ASP A 344 27.69 7.33 6.94
N PRO A 345 27.92 6.02 6.74
CA PRO A 345 27.72 5.05 7.81
C PRO A 345 28.79 5.16 8.92
N ILE A 346 29.95 5.75 8.62
CA ILE A 346 31.02 5.90 9.58
C ILE A 346 30.76 7.07 10.53
N GLU A 347 30.24 8.20 10.00
CA GLU A 347 29.81 9.36 10.79
C GLU A 347 28.79 8.98 11.86
N TYR A 348 27.79 8.16 11.48
CA TYR A 348 26.70 7.75 12.39
C TYR A 348 26.95 6.44 13.15
N ASN A 349 28.14 5.85 13.05
CA ASN A 349 28.48 4.56 13.68
C ASN A 349 27.46 3.46 13.31
N LEU A 350 27.16 3.30 12.00
CA LEU A 350 26.23 2.29 11.50
C LEU A 350 26.95 0.96 11.23
N SER A 351 26.28 -0.16 11.51
CA SER A 351 26.85 -1.49 11.34
C SER A 351 26.51 -2.06 9.95
N PHE A 352 27.53 -2.54 9.24
CA PHE A 352 27.40 -3.23 7.96
C PHE A 352 26.75 -4.61 8.12
N GLU A 353 27.05 -5.32 9.22
CA GLU A 353 26.55 -6.68 9.46
C GLU A 353 25.04 -6.72 9.71
N ARG A 354 24.46 -5.56 10.08
CA ARG A 354 23.01 -5.40 10.14
C ARG A 354 22.38 -5.44 8.75
N PHE A 355 23.08 -5.01 7.72
CA PHE A 355 22.69 -5.05 6.33
C PHE A 355 23.09 -6.38 5.67
N LEU A 356 24.39 -6.70 5.64
CA LEU A 356 24.92 -7.92 5.04
C LEU A 356 25.80 -8.68 6.03
N ASN A 357 25.40 -9.92 6.36
CA ASN A 357 26.07 -10.73 7.36
C ASN A 357 26.55 -12.04 6.72
N PRO A 358 27.89 -12.31 6.69
CA PRO A 358 28.44 -13.50 6.07
C PRO A 358 28.03 -14.82 6.78
N LYS A 359 27.60 -14.73 8.04
CA LYS A 359 27.05 -15.88 8.80
C LYS A 359 25.57 -16.15 8.49
N ARG A 360 24.96 -15.36 7.60
CA ARG A 360 23.59 -15.48 7.17
C ARG A 360 23.49 -15.45 5.65
N VAL A 361 23.22 -16.60 5.04
CA VAL A 361 23.01 -16.71 3.59
C VAL A 361 21.61 -16.21 3.22
N THR A 362 21.47 -14.89 3.11
CA THR A 362 20.26 -14.22 2.58
C THR A 362 20.69 -13.13 1.62
N MET A 363 19.90 -12.90 0.56
CA MET A 363 20.15 -11.80 -0.34
C MET A 363 20.07 -10.45 0.40
N PRO A 364 20.93 -9.48 0.06
CA PRO A 364 20.79 -8.11 0.54
C PRO A 364 19.50 -7.49 -0.04
N ASP A 365 18.85 -6.65 0.75
CA ASP A 365 17.65 -5.92 0.37
C ASP A 365 17.99 -4.42 0.36
N ILE A 366 18.14 -3.87 -0.84
CA ILE A 366 18.42 -2.43 -1.04
C ILE A 366 17.14 -1.78 -1.54
N ASP A 367 16.32 -1.37 -0.59
CA ASP A 367 15.14 -0.56 -0.84
C ASP A 367 15.52 0.87 -1.21
N MET A 368 14.92 1.41 -2.28
CA MET A 368 15.12 2.81 -2.68
C MET A 368 13.79 3.52 -2.82
N ASP A 369 13.70 4.70 -2.19
CA ASP A 369 12.55 5.59 -2.30
C ASP A 369 12.74 6.56 -3.48
N PHE A 370 11.74 6.68 -4.34
CA PHE A 370 11.69 7.61 -5.47
C PHE A 370 10.44 8.50 -5.37
N GLU A 371 10.46 9.66 -6.02
CA GLU A 371 9.24 10.43 -6.24
C GLU A 371 8.18 9.57 -6.93
N ASP A 372 6.91 9.76 -6.60
CA ASP A 372 5.86 8.83 -7.00
C ASP A 372 5.36 9.07 -8.43
N ASP A 373 5.41 10.27 -8.95
CA ASP A 373 4.93 10.65 -10.28
C ASP A 373 5.83 10.19 -11.44
N ARG A 374 7.14 9.97 -11.20
CA ARG A 374 8.11 9.58 -12.23
C ARG A 374 8.78 8.23 -12.02
N ARG A 375 8.39 7.47 -11.01
CA ARG A 375 8.96 6.14 -10.70
C ARG A 375 8.89 5.16 -11.88
N ASP A 376 7.80 5.18 -12.63
CA ASP A 376 7.59 4.23 -13.74
C ASP A 376 8.58 4.47 -14.90
N GLU A 377 9.18 5.66 -15.04
CA GLU A 377 10.29 5.91 -15.98
C GLU A 377 11.53 5.04 -15.67
N ILE A 378 11.74 4.71 -14.38
CA ILE A 378 12.83 3.81 -13.96
C ILE A 378 12.53 2.37 -14.39
N VAL A 379 11.27 1.93 -14.28
CA VAL A 379 10.85 0.61 -14.75
C VAL A 379 11.05 0.49 -16.26
N ASP A 380 10.70 1.54 -17.01
CA ASP A 380 10.89 1.59 -18.47
C ASP A 380 12.38 1.56 -18.83
N TYR A 381 13.22 2.29 -18.08
CA TYR A 381 14.68 2.24 -18.24
C TYR A 381 15.23 0.83 -18.04
N LEU A 382 14.83 0.15 -16.95
CA LEU A 382 15.26 -1.23 -16.67
C LEU A 382 14.80 -2.19 -17.77
N THR A 383 13.54 -2.07 -18.21
CA THR A 383 12.98 -2.88 -19.29
C THR A 383 13.72 -2.68 -20.60
N LYS A 384 14.06 -1.43 -20.95
CA LYS A 384 14.82 -1.09 -22.14
C LYS A 384 16.26 -1.62 -22.08
N LYS A 385 16.90 -1.54 -20.91
CA LYS A 385 18.30 -1.94 -20.69
C LYS A 385 18.48 -3.45 -20.67
N TYR A 386 17.66 -4.17 -19.90
CA TYR A 386 17.81 -5.60 -19.66
C TYR A 386 16.97 -6.47 -20.60
N GLY A 387 16.00 -5.88 -21.28
CA GLY A 387 15.08 -6.54 -22.20
C GLY A 387 13.73 -6.91 -21.58
N PRO A 388 12.63 -6.85 -22.36
CA PRO A 388 11.28 -7.15 -21.88
C PRO A 388 11.06 -8.62 -21.47
N SER A 389 11.84 -9.56 -22.01
CA SER A 389 11.78 -10.97 -21.61
C SER A 389 12.51 -11.25 -20.28
N ARG A 390 13.33 -10.32 -19.80
CA ARG A 390 14.18 -10.45 -18.61
C ARG A 390 13.82 -9.51 -17.48
N THR A 391 12.78 -8.70 -17.68
CA THR A 391 12.29 -7.73 -16.71
C THR A 391 10.80 -7.88 -16.54
N ALA A 392 10.31 -8.00 -15.30
CA ALA A 392 8.87 -8.12 -15.04
C ALA A 392 8.45 -7.46 -13.73
N LYS A 393 7.26 -6.87 -13.71
CA LYS A 393 6.54 -6.53 -12.48
C LYS A 393 6.05 -7.83 -11.83
N ILE A 394 5.73 -7.79 -10.55
CA ILE A 394 5.37 -8.97 -9.77
C ILE A 394 3.88 -8.96 -9.47
N ILE A 395 3.21 -10.10 -9.59
CA ILE A 395 1.82 -10.26 -9.17
C ILE A 395 1.71 -10.36 -7.64
N THR A 396 0.58 -9.91 -7.11
CA THR A 396 0.16 -10.16 -5.72
C THR A 396 -1.31 -10.55 -5.71
N PHE A 397 -1.74 -11.26 -4.68
CA PHE A 397 -3.13 -11.67 -4.53
C PHE A 397 -3.77 -11.05 -3.30
N GLY A 398 -4.93 -10.44 -3.51
CA GLY A 398 -5.83 -10.11 -2.42
C GLY A 398 -6.38 -11.37 -1.78
N SER A 399 -6.74 -11.31 -0.50
CA SER A 399 -7.42 -12.41 0.19
C SER A 399 -8.51 -11.89 1.12
N TYR A 400 -9.53 -12.71 1.34
CA TYR A 400 -10.55 -12.41 2.32
C TYR A 400 -9.95 -12.42 3.73
N LYS A 401 -9.76 -11.24 4.32
CA LYS A 401 -9.43 -11.09 5.74
C LYS A 401 -10.72 -11.07 6.56
N ALA A 402 -10.63 -11.26 7.87
CA ALA A 402 -11.80 -11.37 8.76
C ALA A 402 -12.90 -10.32 8.47
N ARG A 403 -12.55 -9.04 8.34
CA ARG A 403 -13.53 -7.97 8.06
C ARG A 403 -14.08 -8.02 6.64
N SER A 404 -13.25 -8.28 5.64
CA SER A 404 -13.69 -8.40 4.25
C SER A 404 -14.53 -9.65 4.01
N ALA A 405 -14.22 -10.76 4.69
CA ALA A 405 -15.03 -11.97 4.67
C ALA A 405 -16.44 -11.73 5.22
N ILE A 406 -16.56 -11.04 6.37
CA ILE A 406 -17.88 -10.64 6.92
C ILE A 406 -18.64 -9.75 5.93
N LYS A 407 -17.96 -8.78 5.31
CA LYS A 407 -18.61 -7.90 4.31
C LYS A 407 -19.09 -8.68 3.10
N ALA A 408 -18.27 -9.60 2.58
CA ALA A 408 -18.59 -10.45 1.45
C ALA A 408 -19.79 -11.37 1.74
N SER A 409 -19.81 -12.04 2.89
CA SER A 409 -20.96 -12.84 3.34
C SER A 409 -22.24 -12.02 3.45
N GLY A 410 -22.12 -10.78 3.90
CA GLY A 410 -23.23 -9.85 3.98
C GLY A 410 -23.80 -9.44 2.61
N LEU A 411 -22.94 -9.23 1.62
CA LEU A 411 -23.36 -8.95 0.24
C LEU A 411 -24.15 -10.15 -0.32
N SER A 412 -23.59 -11.36 -0.21
CA SER A 412 -24.21 -12.59 -0.71
C SER A 412 -25.60 -12.85 -0.07
N LEU A 413 -25.79 -12.53 1.20
CA LEU A 413 -27.06 -12.67 1.90
C LEU A 413 -27.96 -11.42 1.86
N ASN A 414 -27.59 -10.39 1.09
CA ASN A 414 -28.32 -9.10 0.98
C ASN A 414 -28.57 -8.42 2.34
N ILE A 415 -27.55 -8.38 3.21
CA ILE A 415 -27.67 -7.86 4.58
C ILE A 415 -27.35 -6.37 4.65
N GLN A 416 -28.14 -5.63 5.42
CA GLN A 416 -27.95 -4.19 5.61
C GLN A 416 -26.57 -3.88 6.23
N PRO A 417 -25.84 -2.86 5.73
CA PRO A 417 -24.49 -2.51 6.19
C PRO A 417 -24.36 -2.23 7.71
N GLN A 418 -25.41 -1.72 8.34
CA GLN A 418 -25.42 -1.43 9.76
C GLN A 418 -25.27 -2.68 10.64
N ARG A 419 -25.91 -3.80 10.25
CA ARG A 419 -25.81 -5.09 10.96
C ARG A 419 -24.44 -5.73 10.77
N LEU A 420 -23.88 -5.65 9.56
CA LEU A 420 -22.50 -6.11 9.29
C LEU A 420 -21.47 -5.33 10.09
N LYS A 421 -21.71 -4.02 10.29
CA LYS A 421 -20.85 -3.20 11.13
C LYS A 421 -20.82 -3.68 12.57
N GLN A 422 -21.95 -4.08 13.15
CA GLN A 422 -21.99 -4.62 14.52
C GLN A 422 -21.09 -5.86 14.66
N LEU A 423 -21.16 -6.79 13.70
CA LEU A 423 -20.30 -7.98 13.66
C LEU A 423 -18.83 -7.63 13.49
N SER A 424 -18.51 -6.74 12.55
CA SER A 424 -17.13 -6.26 12.30
C SER A 424 -16.53 -5.53 13.50
N ASP A 425 -17.32 -4.70 14.20
CA ASP A 425 -16.90 -3.95 15.39
C ASP A 425 -16.73 -4.85 16.65
N SER A 426 -17.25 -6.09 16.61
CA SER A 426 -17.06 -7.08 17.69
C SER A 426 -15.74 -7.84 17.55
N LEU A 427 -15.06 -7.75 16.42
CA LEU A 427 -13.73 -8.33 16.21
C LEU A 427 -12.70 -7.61 17.09
N PRO A 428 -11.76 -8.34 17.70
CA PRO A 428 -10.66 -7.74 18.45
C PRO A 428 -9.80 -6.85 17.55
N ASN A 429 -9.37 -5.70 18.08
CA ASN A 429 -8.51 -4.78 17.35
C ASN A 429 -7.10 -4.80 17.97
N TYR A 430 -6.23 -5.66 17.50
CA TYR A 430 -4.84 -5.80 17.95
C TYR A 430 -3.84 -4.97 17.11
N GLY A 431 -4.27 -3.85 16.55
CA GLY A 431 -3.42 -3.00 15.75
C GLY A 431 -3.19 -3.57 14.34
N ILE A 432 -1.92 -3.78 13.95
CA ILE A 432 -1.53 -4.18 12.59
C ILE A 432 -1.78 -5.68 12.32
N VAL A 433 -1.88 -6.51 13.37
CA VAL A 433 -2.04 -7.96 13.21
C VAL A 433 -3.51 -8.30 12.95
N SER A 434 -3.79 -8.85 11.78
CA SER A 434 -5.13 -9.38 11.45
C SER A 434 -5.31 -10.73 12.13
N THR A 435 -6.23 -10.81 13.09
CA THR A 435 -6.60 -12.05 13.77
C THR A 435 -7.54 -12.85 12.88
N SER A 436 -7.37 -14.19 12.80
CA SER A 436 -8.34 -15.05 12.10
C SER A 436 -9.71 -14.99 12.77
N LEU A 437 -10.79 -15.25 12.00
CA LEU A 437 -12.15 -15.31 12.56
C LEU A 437 -12.25 -16.36 13.68
N SER A 438 -11.54 -17.48 13.53
CA SER A 438 -11.50 -18.55 14.55
C SER A 438 -10.84 -18.08 15.84
N ASP A 439 -9.72 -17.36 15.77
CA ASP A 439 -9.02 -16.84 16.95
C ASP A 439 -9.76 -15.64 17.56
N ALA A 440 -10.36 -14.80 16.70
CA ALA A 440 -11.23 -13.72 17.13
C ALA A 440 -12.43 -14.24 17.92
N TYR A 441 -13.04 -15.33 17.47
CA TYR A 441 -14.16 -15.97 18.19
C TYR A 441 -13.73 -16.50 19.57
N LYS A 442 -12.56 -17.15 19.66
CA LYS A 442 -12.02 -17.66 20.95
C LYS A 442 -11.71 -16.54 21.94
N SER A 443 -11.26 -15.38 21.46
CA SER A 443 -10.74 -14.29 22.32
C SER A 443 -11.78 -13.19 22.65
N SER A 444 -12.88 -13.07 21.87
CA SER A 444 -13.85 -11.99 22.03
C SER A 444 -15.19 -12.49 22.59
N ILE A 445 -15.44 -12.23 23.87
CA ILE A 445 -16.74 -12.52 24.53
C ILE A 445 -17.89 -11.78 23.80
N ARG A 446 -17.63 -10.57 23.32
CA ARG A 446 -18.63 -9.77 22.58
C ARG A 446 -19.03 -10.46 21.27
N LEU A 447 -18.05 -11.02 20.54
CA LEU A 447 -18.31 -11.77 19.30
C LEU A 447 -19.07 -13.08 19.59
N GLN A 448 -18.68 -13.82 20.62
CA GLN A 448 -19.37 -15.03 21.05
C GLN A 448 -20.84 -14.76 21.40
N LYS A 449 -21.09 -13.69 22.17
CA LYS A 449 -22.44 -13.26 22.54
C LYS A 449 -23.28 -12.84 21.32
N LEU A 450 -22.66 -12.18 20.34
CA LEU A 450 -23.37 -11.80 19.11
C LEU A 450 -23.69 -13.04 18.26
N CYS A 451 -22.77 -13.97 18.13
CA CYS A 451 -22.94 -15.23 17.40
C CYS A 451 -23.80 -16.27 18.15
N SER A 452 -24.29 -15.99 19.36
CA SER A 452 -25.34 -16.83 19.99
C SER A 452 -26.70 -16.64 19.31
N ASP A 453 -26.89 -15.54 18.58
CA ASP A 453 -28.01 -15.35 17.66
C ASP A 453 -27.71 -16.11 16.34
N SER A 454 -28.63 -16.98 15.91
CA SER A 454 -28.49 -17.81 14.70
C SER A 454 -28.26 -17.00 13.43
N TYR A 455 -28.83 -15.81 13.36
CA TYR A 455 -28.64 -14.88 12.24
C TYR A 455 -27.18 -14.42 12.09
N TYR A 456 -26.57 -13.93 13.17
CA TYR A 456 -25.17 -13.51 13.15
C TYR A 456 -24.21 -14.68 13.03
N LYS A 457 -24.59 -15.82 13.61
CA LYS A 457 -23.82 -17.06 13.50
C LYS A 457 -23.71 -17.51 12.04
N ARG A 458 -24.81 -17.52 11.29
CA ARG A 458 -24.82 -17.86 9.86
C ARG A 458 -23.86 -16.98 9.06
N ILE A 459 -23.92 -15.64 9.24
CA ILE A 459 -22.99 -14.71 8.56
C ILE A 459 -21.55 -15.05 8.92
N PHE A 460 -21.29 -15.32 10.20
CA PHE A 460 -19.96 -15.64 10.69
C PHE A 460 -19.42 -16.97 10.14
N ASP A 461 -20.25 -18.01 10.08
CA ASP A 461 -19.86 -19.32 9.56
C ASP A 461 -19.56 -19.25 8.04
N ILE A 462 -20.35 -18.49 7.27
CA ILE A 462 -20.08 -18.22 5.85
C ILE A 462 -18.79 -17.41 5.71
N ALA A 463 -18.58 -16.36 6.50
CA ALA A 463 -17.36 -15.58 6.48
C ALA A 463 -16.13 -16.45 6.77
N LYS A 464 -16.25 -17.41 7.68
CA LYS A 464 -15.18 -18.35 8.02
C LYS A 464 -14.89 -19.33 6.86
N SER A 465 -15.88 -19.73 6.08
CA SER A 465 -15.68 -20.66 4.95
C SER A 465 -14.91 -20.01 3.79
N ILE A 466 -14.99 -18.68 3.63
CA ILE A 466 -14.27 -17.95 2.59
C ILE A 466 -13.00 -17.25 3.10
N GLU A 467 -12.78 -17.21 4.43
CA GLU A 467 -11.58 -16.55 4.99
C GLU A 467 -10.29 -17.14 4.42
N SER A 468 -9.35 -16.28 4.10
CA SER A 468 -8.04 -16.59 3.50
C SER A 468 -8.07 -17.06 2.03
N LEU A 469 -9.23 -17.28 1.42
CA LEU A 469 -9.30 -17.54 0.00
C LEU A 469 -8.89 -16.30 -0.82
N PRO A 470 -8.27 -16.48 -2.00
CA PRO A 470 -7.87 -15.37 -2.86
C PRO A 470 -9.10 -14.63 -3.42
N THR A 471 -8.97 -13.30 -3.60
CA THR A 471 -10.06 -12.45 -4.11
C THR A 471 -9.83 -11.97 -5.54
N ASN A 472 -8.66 -11.43 -5.80
CA ASN A 472 -8.30 -10.86 -7.10
C ASN A 472 -6.78 -10.77 -7.24
N PRO A 473 -6.26 -10.88 -8.47
CA PRO A 473 -4.87 -10.53 -8.75
C PRO A 473 -4.70 -9.00 -8.73
N SER A 474 -3.51 -8.58 -8.35
CA SER A 474 -3.06 -7.18 -8.33
C SER A 474 -1.57 -7.13 -8.70
N ILE A 475 -1.02 -5.94 -8.90
CA ILE A 475 0.40 -5.76 -9.18
C ILE A 475 1.09 -5.29 -7.91
N HIS A 476 2.25 -5.86 -7.60
CA HIS A 476 3.09 -5.39 -6.49
C HIS A 476 3.51 -3.94 -6.71
N ALA A 477 3.31 -3.10 -5.70
CA ALA A 477 3.45 -1.65 -5.85
C ALA A 477 4.88 -1.20 -6.20
N ALA A 478 5.92 -1.97 -5.81
CA ALA A 478 7.32 -1.54 -5.89
C ALA A 478 8.25 -2.55 -6.57
N GLY A 479 7.98 -3.86 -6.49
CA GLY A 479 8.91 -4.90 -6.89
C GLY A 479 9.00 -5.10 -8.39
N VAL A 480 10.23 -5.17 -8.91
CA VAL A 480 10.57 -5.52 -10.28
C VAL A 480 11.55 -6.68 -10.26
N ILE A 481 11.31 -7.73 -11.05
CA ILE A 481 12.25 -8.83 -11.26
C ILE A 481 13.20 -8.44 -12.39
N ILE A 482 14.49 -8.74 -12.20
CA ILE A 482 15.53 -8.69 -13.25
C ILE A 482 16.17 -10.07 -13.32
N SER A 483 16.34 -10.62 -14.52
CA SER A 483 16.83 -11.96 -14.76
C SER A 483 17.92 -12.00 -15.84
N ASN A 484 18.88 -12.91 -15.68
CA ASN A 484 19.90 -13.20 -16.70
C ASN A 484 19.37 -14.12 -17.83
N ILE A 485 18.19 -14.70 -17.63
CA ILE A 485 17.54 -15.61 -18.61
C ILE A 485 16.11 -15.14 -18.87
N ASP A 486 15.52 -15.66 -19.93
CA ASP A 486 14.14 -15.36 -20.30
C ASP A 486 13.16 -15.87 -19.25
N ILE A 487 12.40 -14.96 -18.64
CA ILE A 487 11.42 -15.29 -17.61
C ILE A 487 10.27 -16.11 -18.18
N TYR A 488 9.84 -15.85 -19.43
CA TYR A 488 8.73 -16.56 -20.10
C TYR A 488 8.86 -18.08 -20.12
N ARG A 489 10.10 -18.61 -20.07
CA ARG A 489 10.36 -20.07 -20.04
C ARG A 489 10.42 -20.63 -18.62
N GLN A 490 10.46 -19.77 -17.61
CA GLN A 490 10.67 -20.18 -16.21
C GLN A 490 9.45 -19.91 -15.31
N ALA A 491 8.61 -18.97 -15.73
CA ALA A 491 7.37 -18.62 -15.06
C ALA A 491 6.40 -18.01 -16.09
N GLN A 492 5.12 -18.24 -15.93
CA GLN A 492 4.11 -17.55 -16.72
C GLN A 492 4.27 -16.04 -16.56
N MET A 493 4.26 -15.31 -17.68
CA MET A 493 4.40 -13.85 -17.69
C MET A 493 3.42 -13.24 -18.68
N SER A 494 2.68 -12.19 -18.28
CA SER A 494 1.80 -11.48 -19.20
C SER A 494 2.62 -10.67 -20.20
N GLU A 495 2.16 -10.56 -21.44
CA GLU A 495 2.73 -9.67 -22.45
C GLU A 495 2.45 -8.20 -22.12
N GLY A 496 3.37 -7.30 -22.55
CA GLY A 496 3.26 -5.84 -22.40
C GLY A 496 4.65 -5.20 -22.37
N THR A 497 4.71 -3.86 -22.40
CA THR A 497 5.98 -3.09 -22.31
C THR A 497 6.76 -3.44 -21.04
N SER A 498 6.06 -3.76 -19.95
CA SER A 498 6.63 -4.34 -18.73
C SER A 498 5.74 -5.50 -18.36
N GLY A 499 6.13 -6.73 -18.72
CA GLY A 499 5.37 -7.94 -18.40
C GLY A 499 5.15 -8.10 -16.89
N ILE A 500 4.13 -8.88 -16.51
CA ILE A 500 3.86 -9.22 -15.11
C ILE A 500 4.15 -10.72 -14.94
N VAL A 501 5.10 -11.07 -14.07
CA VAL A 501 5.32 -12.45 -13.69
C VAL A 501 4.22 -12.90 -12.74
N GLU A 502 3.66 -14.08 -12.98
CA GLU A 502 2.43 -14.55 -12.34
C GLU A 502 2.68 -15.42 -11.09
N TYR A 503 3.83 -15.23 -10.43
CA TYR A 503 4.12 -15.73 -9.09
C TYR A 503 4.49 -14.61 -8.13
N GLU A 504 4.06 -14.72 -6.87
CA GLU A 504 4.43 -13.76 -5.82
C GLU A 504 5.92 -13.82 -5.48
N TYR A 505 6.47 -12.71 -4.98
CA TYR A 505 7.91 -12.56 -4.77
C TYR A 505 8.58 -13.66 -3.92
N PRO A 506 8.03 -14.12 -2.79
CA PRO A 506 8.70 -15.17 -2.01
C PRO A 506 8.97 -16.44 -2.80
N ASN A 507 8.11 -16.73 -3.79
CA ASN A 507 8.28 -17.86 -4.68
C ASN A 507 9.33 -17.58 -5.76
N MET A 508 9.34 -16.36 -6.32
CA MET A 508 10.33 -15.94 -7.31
C MET A 508 11.74 -15.91 -6.72
N GLU A 509 11.90 -15.41 -5.48
CA GLU A 509 13.16 -15.45 -4.74
C GLU A 509 13.65 -16.91 -4.55
N ARG A 510 12.75 -17.78 -4.13
CA ARG A 510 13.07 -19.21 -3.96
C ARG A 510 13.47 -19.88 -5.26
N MET A 511 12.91 -19.46 -6.39
CA MET A 511 13.30 -19.88 -7.74
C MET A 511 14.63 -19.26 -8.19
N GLY A 512 15.21 -18.33 -7.44
CA GLY A 512 16.51 -17.72 -7.68
C GLY A 512 16.48 -16.41 -8.46
N PHE A 513 15.31 -15.77 -8.62
CA PHE A 513 15.18 -14.49 -9.30
C PHE A 513 15.50 -13.31 -8.38
N LEU A 514 16.13 -12.29 -8.96
CA LEU A 514 16.47 -11.06 -8.28
C LEU A 514 15.30 -10.07 -8.33
N LYS A 515 14.91 -9.57 -7.16
CA LYS A 515 13.98 -8.45 -7.02
C LYS A 515 14.74 -7.17 -6.75
N VAL A 516 14.32 -6.09 -7.36
CA VAL A 516 14.66 -4.72 -6.97
C VAL A 516 13.39 -4.00 -6.52
N ASP A 517 13.47 -3.26 -5.41
CA ASP A 517 12.34 -2.51 -4.87
C ASP A 517 12.44 -1.02 -5.21
N LEU A 518 11.56 -0.58 -6.11
CA LEU A 518 11.40 0.82 -6.51
C LEU A 518 10.21 1.41 -5.74
N LEU A 519 10.46 1.83 -4.51
CA LEU A 519 9.41 2.35 -3.65
C LEU A 519 9.05 3.78 -4.01
N SER A 520 7.77 4.13 -3.90
CA SER A 520 7.31 5.52 -4.07
C SER A 520 7.18 6.20 -2.73
N LEU A 521 7.72 7.40 -2.62
CA LEU A 521 7.57 8.25 -1.44
C LEU A 521 7.14 9.66 -1.85
N HIS A 522 5.85 9.94 -1.69
CA HIS A 522 5.22 11.20 -2.09
C HIS A 522 5.91 12.45 -1.51
N TYR A 523 6.51 12.34 -0.32
CA TYR A 523 7.26 13.46 0.26
C TYR A 523 8.50 13.87 -0.57
N LEU A 524 9.04 12.98 -1.41
CA LEU A 524 10.10 13.34 -2.36
C LEU A 524 9.56 14.23 -3.49
N THR A 525 8.35 13.94 -3.97
CA THR A 525 7.62 14.79 -4.93
C THR A 525 7.36 16.17 -4.34
N ILE A 526 6.92 16.23 -3.07
CA ILE A 526 6.74 17.49 -2.35
C ILE A 526 8.05 18.29 -2.28
N ILE A 527 9.16 17.67 -1.87
CA ILE A 527 10.48 18.34 -1.82
C ILE A 527 10.87 18.83 -3.20
N LYS A 528 10.73 18.02 -4.25
CA LYS A 528 11.03 18.40 -5.63
C LYS A 528 10.22 19.61 -6.07
N ASN A 529 8.89 19.59 -5.86
CA ASN A 529 8.02 20.69 -6.26
C ASN A 529 8.37 22.01 -5.54
N ILE A 530 8.78 21.94 -4.27
CA ILE A 530 9.27 23.12 -3.54
C ILE A 530 10.59 23.61 -4.14
N GLU A 531 11.54 22.71 -4.40
CA GLU A 531 12.85 23.06 -5.01
C GLU A 531 12.72 23.59 -6.44
N GLU A 532 11.70 23.17 -7.20
CA GLU A 532 11.41 23.72 -8.53
C GLU A 532 10.92 25.19 -8.43
N ILE A 533 10.01 25.49 -7.51
CA ILE A 533 9.58 26.86 -7.23
C ILE A 533 10.79 27.74 -6.82
N MET A 534 11.64 27.23 -5.93
CA MET A 534 12.86 27.94 -5.51
C MET A 534 13.78 28.26 -6.69
N LYS A 535 13.96 27.29 -7.62
CA LYS A 535 14.78 27.51 -8.84
C LYS A 535 14.16 28.56 -9.75
N GLU A 536 12.84 28.53 -9.94
CA GLU A 536 12.11 29.53 -10.74
C GLU A 536 12.25 30.95 -10.13
N GLU A 537 12.31 31.04 -8.81
CA GLU A 537 12.52 32.29 -8.07
C GLU A 537 14.03 32.68 -7.96
N GLY A 538 14.95 31.88 -8.51
CA GLY A 538 16.40 32.13 -8.53
C GLY A 538 17.13 31.74 -7.25
N HIS A 539 16.50 30.98 -6.36
CA HIS A 539 17.11 30.47 -5.13
C HIS A 539 17.97 29.23 -5.41
N LYS A 540 19.06 29.09 -4.67
CA LYS A 540 19.92 27.90 -4.74
C LYS A 540 19.35 26.78 -3.84
N ILE A 541 19.43 25.55 -4.35
CA ILE A 541 19.08 24.38 -3.53
C ILE A 541 20.17 24.16 -2.46
N PRO A 542 19.80 24.11 -1.18
CA PRO A 542 20.74 23.93 -0.07
C PRO A 542 21.38 22.54 -0.05
N ASP A 543 22.61 22.45 0.47
CA ASP A 543 23.15 21.17 0.92
C ASP A 543 22.63 20.87 2.32
N TYR A 544 21.52 20.15 2.39
CA TYR A 544 20.84 19.84 3.64
C TYR A 544 21.69 19.03 4.63
N GLN A 545 22.69 18.28 4.16
CA GLN A 545 23.56 17.52 5.05
C GLN A 545 24.50 18.40 5.84
N SER A 546 25.00 19.45 5.23
CA SER A 546 25.87 20.43 5.93
C SER A 546 25.08 21.31 6.91
N LEU A 547 23.77 21.41 6.75
CA LEU A 547 22.88 22.30 7.51
C LEU A 547 22.06 21.58 8.59
N LYS A 548 22.25 20.29 8.81
CA LYS A 548 21.40 19.43 9.66
C LYS A 548 21.25 19.85 11.13
N ASP A 549 22.08 20.77 11.61
CA ASP A 549 22.02 21.33 12.95
C ASP A 549 21.54 22.79 12.97
N ASP A 550 20.88 23.29 11.91
CA ASP A 550 20.32 24.64 11.85
C ASP A 550 19.34 24.93 12.98
N PRO A 551 19.64 25.89 13.90
CA PRO A 551 18.79 26.14 15.08
C PRO A 551 17.39 26.64 14.75
N GLU A 552 17.21 27.41 13.66
CA GLU A 552 15.91 27.97 13.28
C GLU A 552 14.95 26.86 12.81
N THR A 553 15.48 25.84 12.12
CA THR A 553 14.71 24.63 11.76
C THR A 553 14.19 23.90 12.99
N TYR A 554 14.99 23.75 14.06
CA TYR A 554 14.53 23.12 15.30
C TYR A 554 13.55 24.02 16.08
N LYS A 555 13.61 25.32 15.97
CA LYS A 555 12.57 26.23 16.51
C LYS A 555 11.23 25.99 15.82
N THR A 556 11.22 25.84 14.50
CA THR A 556 10.03 25.49 13.73
C THR A 556 9.44 24.14 14.14
N ILE A 557 10.26 23.10 14.32
CA ILE A 557 9.80 21.79 14.83
C ILE A 557 9.17 21.95 16.24
N ASN A 558 9.83 22.70 17.12
CA ASN A 558 9.38 22.90 18.50
C ASN A 558 8.17 23.84 18.64
N SER A 559 7.88 24.67 17.64
CA SER A 559 6.63 25.45 17.58
C SER A 559 5.41 24.58 17.31
N LEU A 560 5.60 23.33 16.88
CA LEU A 560 4.58 22.35 16.50
C LEU A 560 3.83 22.66 15.21
N ASP A 561 4.39 23.49 14.35
CA ASP A 561 3.94 23.76 13.00
C ASP A 561 4.41 22.64 12.07
N LEU A 562 3.79 21.48 12.19
CA LEU A 562 4.30 20.19 11.67
C LEU A 562 3.60 19.71 10.40
N SER A 563 2.64 20.45 9.85
CA SER A 563 1.92 20.02 8.64
C SER A 563 2.89 19.77 7.50
N LEU A 564 2.74 18.61 6.85
CA LEU A 564 3.60 18.12 5.75
C LEU A 564 5.10 17.97 6.09
N ILE A 565 5.48 17.94 7.36
CA ILE A 565 6.83 17.52 7.74
C ILE A 565 6.82 16.00 7.91
N PHE A 566 7.55 15.30 7.03
CA PHE A 566 7.63 13.84 7.04
C PHE A 566 7.90 13.27 8.44
N GLN A 567 7.26 12.19 8.82
CA GLN A 567 7.29 11.53 10.13
C GLN A 567 6.74 12.37 11.31
N LEU A 568 6.66 13.69 11.21
CA LEU A 568 6.20 14.57 12.28
C LEU A 568 4.76 15.06 12.05
N ASP A 569 4.27 15.07 10.79
CA ASP A 569 2.88 15.40 10.43
C ASP A 569 1.94 14.35 11.02
N GLY A 570 1.50 14.53 12.23
CA GLY A 570 0.80 13.46 12.90
C GLY A 570 -0.14 13.90 14.01
N ASN A 571 -0.48 12.90 14.80
CA ASN A 571 -1.42 12.97 15.90
C ASN A 571 -0.89 13.76 17.11
N SER A 572 -1.76 13.98 18.09
CA SER A 572 -1.43 14.66 19.34
C SER A 572 -0.28 14.01 20.13
N GLY A 573 -0.05 12.70 19.95
CA GLY A 573 1.02 11.99 20.63
C GLY A 573 2.42 12.37 20.14
N MET A 574 2.61 12.56 18.81
CA MET A 574 3.87 13.07 18.25
C MET A 574 4.15 14.49 18.74
N LYS A 575 3.14 15.36 18.75
CA LYS A 575 3.27 16.71 19.30
C LYS A 575 3.67 16.69 20.78
N GLN A 576 3.16 15.74 21.56
CA GLN A 576 3.54 15.58 22.97
C GLN A 576 5.00 15.08 23.08
N ALA A 577 5.42 14.12 22.28
CA ALA A 577 6.80 13.64 22.26
C ALA A 577 7.81 14.76 21.93
N ILE A 578 7.49 15.61 20.95
CA ILE A 578 8.31 16.79 20.61
C ILE A 578 8.40 17.78 21.80
N LYS A 579 7.27 18.04 22.46
CA LYS A 579 7.25 18.93 23.67
C LYS A 579 8.13 18.39 24.81
N GLU A 580 8.19 17.08 24.97
CA GLU A 580 8.99 16.43 26.02
C GLU A 580 10.47 16.42 25.64
N ILE A 581 10.82 15.94 24.45
CA ILE A 581 12.21 15.81 23.98
C ILE A 581 12.84 17.16 23.66
N LYS A 582 12.08 18.09 23.09
CA LYS A 582 12.54 19.38 22.58
C LYS A 582 13.79 19.20 21.70
N PRO A 583 13.65 18.57 20.50
CA PRO A 583 14.78 18.32 19.61
C PRO A 583 15.58 19.61 19.36
N SER A 584 16.92 19.52 19.45
CA SER A 584 17.83 20.66 19.29
C SER A 584 18.99 20.39 18.34
N ASN A 585 19.12 19.14 17.89
CA ASN A 585 20.14 18.68 16.95
C ASN A 585 19.64 17.46 16.18
N TYR A 586 20.41 17.03 15.20
CA TYR A 586 20.04 15.94 14.31
C TYR A 586 19.87 14.59 15.05
N ASN A 587 20.73 14.29 16.04
CA ASN A 587 20.62 13.03 16.79
C ASN A 587 19.33 12.95 17.61
N ASP A 588 18.85 14.05 18.14
CA ASP A 588 17.55 14.11 18.82
C ASP A 588 16.39 13.78 17.85
N LEU A 589 16.46 14.27 16.62
CA LEU A 589 15.45 13.99 15.59
C LEU A 589 15.48 12.51 15.20
N VAL A 590 16.67 11.93 15.01
CA VAL A 590 16.86 10.49 14.77
C VAL A 590 16.27 9.65 15.91
N ALA A 591 16.53 10.05 17.15
CA ALA A 591 16.02 9.36 18.34
C ALA A 591 14.50 9.49 18.49
N LEU A 592 13.92 10.68 18.22
CA LEU A 592 12.48 10.91 18.23
C LEU A 592 11.74 9.97 17.28
N ILE A 593 12.24 9.83 16.04
CA ILE A 593 11.65 8.93 15.02
C ILE A 593 11.73 7.47 15.46
N ALA A 594 12.83 7.07 16.11
CA ALA A 594 13.01 5.72 16.61
C ALA A 594 12.14 5.39 17.83
N LEU A 595 11.95 6.35 18.73
CA LEU A 595 11.22 6.18 20.00
C LEU A 595 9.71 6.26 19.81
N TYR A 596 9.22 7.10 18.90
CA TYR A 596 7.76 7.32 18.75
C TYR A 596 7.07 6.17 18.02
N ARG A 597 6.95 5.02 18.70
CA ARG A 597 6.27 3.80 18.26
C ARG A 597 5.66 3.05 19.44
N PRO A 598 4.63 2.20 19.24
CA PRO A 598 4.13 1.34 20.30
C PRO A 598 5.25 0.52 20.95
N GLY A 599 5.40 0.61 22.27
CA GLY A 599 6.47 0.01 23.05
C GLY A 599 7.58 1.01 23.39
N PRO A 600 8.47 1.39 22.46
CA PRO A 600 9.58 2.32 22.75
C PRO A 600 9.17 3.71 23.26
N LYS A 601 7.98 4.19 22.92
CA LYS A 601 7.46 5.51 23.36
C LYS A 601 7.44 5.67 24.89
N ASP A 602 7.37 4.56 25.63
CA ASP A 602 7.36 4.58 27.10
C ASP A 602 8.72 5.03 27.68
N ASN A 603 9.79 5.04 26.86
CA ASN A 603 11.11 5.54 27.22
C ASN A 603 11.32 7.04 26.92
N ILE A 604 10.39 7.71 26.23
CA ILE A 604 10.48 9.14 25.91
C ILE A 604 10.65 10.01 27.15
N PRO A 605 9.90 9.82 28.26
CA PRO A 605 10.10 10.61 29.47
C PRO A 605 11.50 10.46 30.08
N THR A 606 12.06 9.25 30.06
CA THR A 606 13.41 8.99 30.59
C THR A 606 14.48 9.66 29.72
N TYR A 607 14.35 9.51 28.37
CA TYR A 607 15.23 10.19 27.42
C TYR A 607 15.22 11.71 27.61
N ALA A 608 14.03 12.30 27.68
CA ALA A 608 13.85 13.72 27.84
C ALA A 608 14.41 14.23 29.19
N LYS A 609 14.13 13.51 30.29
CA LYS A 609 14.65 13.86 31.62
C LYS A 609 16.18 13.86 31.62
N ASN A 610 16.82 12.83 31.12
CA ASN A 610 18.30 12.71 31.12
C ASN A 610 18.94 13.79 30.22
N LYS A 611 18.34 14.03 29.04
CA LYS A 611 18.76 15.11 28.13
C LYS A 611 18.73 16.48 28.80
N HIS A 612 17.60 16.84 29.43
CA HIS A 612 17.41 18.18 30.00
C HIS A 612 18.19 18.41 31.30
N SER A 613 18.43 17.35 32.10
CA SER A 613 19.23 17.45 33.31
C SER A 613 20.74 17.53 33.03
N GLY A 614 21.18 17.09 31.84
CA GLY A 614 22.58 16.89 31.51
C GLY A 614 23.24 15.76 32.30
N VAL A 615 22.50 15.03 33.14
CA VAL A 615 22.97 13.93 33.96
C VAL A 615 22.48 12.62 33.36
N ILE A 616 23.42 11.80 32.85
CA ILE A 616 23.14 10.46 32.38
C ILE A 616 23.39 9.51 33.56
N PRO A 617 22.35 8.77 34.02
CA PRO A 617 22.54 7.77 35.07
C PRO A 617 23.52 6.70 34.60
N SER A 618 24.50 6.37 35.44
CA SER A 618 25.43 5.27 35.18
C SER A 618 24.72 3.93 35.31
N SER A 619 24.98 3.04 34.35
CA SER A 619 24.54 1.64 34.39
C SER A 619 25.37 0.81 35.43
N GLY A 620 26.46 1.35 35.95
CA GLY A 620 27.46 0.62 36.72
C GLY A 620 28.56 0.00 35.86
N TYR A 621 28.45 0.10 34.52
CA TYR A 621 29.41 -0.49 33.58
C TYR A 621 29.85 0.59 32.57
N LYS A 622 31.16 0.90 32.60
CA LYS A 622 31.73 1.97 31.78
C LYS A 622 31.49 1.77 30.28
N GLU A 623 31.61 0.56 29.78
CA GLU A 623 31.43 0.20 28.38
C GLU A 623 29.97 0.38 27.95
N VAL A 624 29.00 0.05 28.82
CA VAL A 624 27.56 0.26 28.59
C VAL A 624 27.25 1.76 28.54
N ASP A 625 27.79 2.52 29.50
CA ASP A 625 27.57 3.97 29.60
C ASP A 625 28.10 4.71 28.34
N GLU A 626 29.28 4.30 27.82
CA GLU A 626 29.87 4.89 26.62
C GLU A 626 29.01 4.56 25.36
N ILE A 627 28.49 3.34 25.24
CA ILE A 627 27.63 2.95 24.11
C ILE A 627 26.28 3.69 24.12
N LEU A 628 25.76 3.95 25.34
CA LEU A 628 24.44 4.61 25.49
C LEU A 628 24.52 6.14 25.63
N LYS A 629 25.70 6.72 25.60
CA LYS A 629 25.95 8.15 25.81
C LYS A 629 25.16 9.03 24.84
N ASP A 630 25.19 8.71 23.53
CA ASP A 630 24.52 9.46 22.46
C ASP A 630 22.97 9.40 22.57
N THR A 631 22.45 8.50 23.40
CA THR A 631 21.01 8.33 23.65
C THR A 631 20.64 8.59 25.12
N TYR A 632 21.49 9.35 25.82
CA TYR A 632 21.28 9.78 27.22
C TYR A 632 21.02 8.60 28.19
N GLY A 633 21.73 7.49 28.00
CA GLY A 633 21.59 6.28 28.83
C GLY A 633 20.37 5.41 28.47
N VAL A 634 19.65 5.70 27.41
CA VAL A 634 18.49 4.90 26.95
C VAL A 634 18.91 4.02 25.77
N LEU A 635 18.63 2.73 25.82
CA LEU A 635 18.83 1.82 24.69
C LEU A 635 17.70 2.04 23.66
N VAL A 636 18.06 2.55 22.49
CA VAL A 636 17.14 2.95 21.41
C VAL A 636 17.33 2.10 20.15
N TYR A 637 18.59 1.81 19.79
CA TYR A 637 18.96 1.25 18.49
C TYR A 637 19.41 -0.20 18.58
N GLN A 638 19.13 -0.96 17.50
CA GLN A 638 19.61 -2.33 17.33
C GLN A 638 21.15 -2.38 17.28
N GLU A 639 21.77 -1.38 16.68
CA GLU A 639 23.22 -1.22 16.58
C GLU A 639 23.88 -1.11 17.96
N GLN A 640 23.22 -0.54 18.94
CA GLN A 640 23.72 -0.51 20.33
C GLN A 640 23.75 -1.92 20.93
N ILE A 641 22.77 -2.78 20.62
CA ILE A 641 22.76 -4.18 21.06
C ILE A 641 23.93 -4.96 20.44
N LEU A 642 24.19 -4.74 19.14
CA LEU A 642 25.33 -5.38 18.47
C LEU A 642 26.65 -4.97 19.14
N LYS A 643 26.79 -3.66 19.41
CA LYS A 643 27.98 -3.12 20.02
C LYS A 643 28.18 -3.62 21.47
N LEU A 644 27.10 -3.72 22.26
CA LEU A 644 27.13 -4.32 23.58
C LEU A 644 27.62 -5.79 23.54
N ALA A 645 27.10 -6.58 22.59
CA ALA A 645 27.51 -7.96 22.42
C ALA A 645 28.99 -8.09 21.96
N HIS A 646 29.44 -7.18 21.12
CA HIS A 646 30.82 -7.15 20.62
C HIS A 646 31.79 -6.69 21.69
N ASP A 647 31.59 -5.50 22.24
CA ASP A 647 32.58 -4.86 23.15
C ASP A 647 32.64 -5.55 24.49
N ILE A 648 31.52 -6.09 25.00
CA ILE A 648 31.45 -6.72 26.35
C ILE A 648 31.71 -8.21 26.28
N ALA A 649 31.15 -8.92 25.31
CA ALA A 649 31.24 -10.39 25.28
C ALA A 649 32.20 -10.91 24.20
N GLY A 650 32.94 -10.03 23.48
CA GLY A 650 33.88 -10.44 22.46
C GLY A 650 33.22 -11.25 21.31
N MET A 651 31.93 -11.04 21.07
CA MET A 651 31.26 -11.65 19.93
C MET A 651 31.64 -10.89 18.67
N ASP A 652 31.90 -11.58 17.56
CA ASP A 652 32.02 -10.84 16.29
C ASP A 652 30.68 -10.24 15.91
N MET A 653 30.71 -9.17 15.09
CA MET A 653 29.49 -8.42 14.74
C MET A 653 28.42 -9.26 14.05
N GLY A 654 28.83 -10.30 13.30
CA GLY A 654 27.90 -11.26 12.70
C GLY A 654 27.19 -12.14 13.74
N GLU A 655 27.90 -12.61 14.77
CA GLU A 655 27.32 -13.32 15.91
C GLU A 655 26.38 -12.43 16.72
N ALA A 656 26.78 -11.18 16.93
CA ALA A 656 25.93 -10.18 17.59
C ALA A 656 24.59 -9.95 16.88
N ASP A 657 24.58 -9.90 15.53
CA ASP A 657 23.32 -9.79 14.77
C ASP A 657 22.46 -11.07 14.90
N LEU A 658 23.07 -12.24 14.94
CA LEU A 658 22.34 -13.50 15.16
C LEU A 658 21.71 -13.55 16.56
N LEU A 659 22.42 -13.14 17.60
CA LEU A 659 21.88 -12.96 18.97
C LEU A 659 20.67 -12.03 18.98
N ARG A 660 20.81 -10.84 18.40
CA ARG A 660 19.71 -9.87 18.31
C ARG A 660 18.48 -10.46 17.61
N ARG A 661 18.68 -11.21 16.51
CA ARG A 661 17.59 -11.85 15.74
C ARG A 661 16.92 -12.97 16.51
N ALA A 662 17.70 -13.83 17.20
CA ALA A 662 17.17 -14.90 18.03
C ALA A 662 16.19 -14.34 19.07
N ILE A 663 16.57 -13.25 19.74
CA ILE A 663 15.71 -12.56 20.72
C ILE A 663 14.46 -11.96 20.02
N SER A 664 14.64 -11.25 18.91
CA SER A 664 13.52 -10.59 18.20
C SER A 664 12.49 -11.58 17.64
N LYS A 665 12.94 -12.77 17.20
CA LYS A 665 12.06 -13.83 16.67
C LYS A 665 11.54 -14.78 17.74
N LYS A 666 12.02 -14.65 18.99
CA LYS A 666 11.67 -15.52 20.13
C LYS A 666 11.95 -17.01 19.88
N HIS A 667 13.05 -17.30 19.17
CA HIS A 667 13.53 -18.66 18.97
C HIS A 667 14.25 -19.14 20.23
N LEU A 668 13.56 -19.93 21.07
CA LEU A 668 14.06 -20.31 22.43
C LEU A 668 15.40 -21.01 22.39
N ASP A 669 15.59 -21.99 21.50
CA ASP A 669 16.84 -22.75 21.40
C ASP A 669 18.05 -21.87 21.02
N ASP A 670 17.85 -20.97 20.03
CA ASP A 670 18.87 -20.02 19.62
C ASP A 670 19.15 -18.99 20.71
N MET A 671 18.13 -18.54 21.42
CA MET A 671 18.28 -17.58 22.52
C MET A 671 19.17 -18.16 23.64
N GLU A 672 18.96 -19.42 24.04
CA GLU A 672 19.76 -20.05 25.08
C GLU A 672 21.22 -20.27 24.64
N LYS A 673 21.43 -20.70 23.39
CA LYS A 673 22.76 -20.84 22.78
C LYS A 673 23.53 -19.51 22.81
N TYR A 674 22.92 -18.41 22.34
CA TYR A 674 23.61 -17.12 22.30
C TYR A 674 23.71 -16.46 23.67
N LYS A 675 22.81 -16.74 24.63
CA LYS A 675 22.94 -16.32 26.01
C LYS A 675 24.20 -16.92 26.65
N SER A 676 24.35 -18.24 26.52
CA SER A 676 25.54 -18.94 27.05
C SER A 676 26.82 -18.39 26.44
N ARG A 677 26.83 -18.17 25.12
CA ARG A 677 27.99 -17.57 24.41
C ARG A 677 28.31 -16.15 24.89
N PHE A 678 27.27 -15.31 25.13
CA PHE A 678 27.42 -13.95 25.62
C PHE A 678 28.02 -13.96 27.05
N ILE A 679 27.43 -14.72 27.94
CA ILE A 679 27.90 -14.80 29.33
C ILE A 679 29.34 -15.29 29.42
N GLN A 680 29.67 -16.38 28.70
CA GLN A 680 31.03 -16.91 28.65
C GLN A 680 32.04 -15.86 28.15
N GLY A 681 31.70 -15.16 27.06
CA GLY A 681 32.55 -14.11 26.52
C GLY A 681 32.72 -12.93 27.48
N ALA A 682 31.65 -12.46 28.11
CA ALA A 682 31.70 -11.39 29.11
C ALA A 682 32.58 -11.73 30.32
N GLN A 683 32.52 -12.99 30.81
CA GLN A 683 33.39 -13.45 31.87
C GLN A 683 34.86 -13.50 31.45
N GLN A 684 35.17 -13.90 30.21
CA GLN A 684 36.55 -13.88 29.66
C GLN A 684 37.10 -12.44 29.56
N HIS A 685 36.23 -11.45 29.43
CA HIS A 685 36.58 -10.03 29.46
C HIS A 685 36.56 -9.42 30.89
N GLY A 686 36.46 -10.25 31.91
CA GLY A 686 36.63 -9.83 33.32
C GLY A 686 35.34 -9.44 34.05
N LEU A 687 34.15 -9.64 33.48
CA LEU A 687 32.90 -9.40 34.19
C LEU A 687 32.54 -10.55 35.12
N SER A 688 31.88 -10.25 36.23
CA SER A 688 31.29 -11.28 37.08
C SER A 688 30.11 -11.96 36.37
N LEU A 689 29.74 -13.18 36.77
CA LEU A 689 28.55 -13.86 36.25
C LEU A 689 27.29 -13.04 36.48
N ASN A 690 27.15 -12.37 37.61
CA ASN A 690 26.00 -11.53 37.92
C ASN A 690 25.91 -10.32 36.99
N ASP A 691 27.02 -9.65 36.74
CA ASP A 691 27.10 -8.51 35.84
C ASP A 691 26.79 -8.91 34.39
N ALA A 692 27.37 -10.02 33.93
CA ALA A 692 27.11 -10.55 32.60
C ALA A 692 25.60 -10.89 32.37
N ASN A 693 24.97 -11.52 33.39
CA ASN A 693 23.52 -11.76 33.36
C ASN A 693 22.71 -10.45 33.37
N GLY A 694 23.09 -9.47 34.21
CA GLY A 694 22.40 -8.17 34.29
C GLY A 694 22.43 -7.42 32.97
N ILE A 695 23.57 -7.41 32.27
CA ILE A 695 23.70 -6.78 30.96
C ILE A 695 22.91 -7.57 29.89
N TYR A 696 22.95 -8.91 29.94
CA TYR A 696 22.13 -9.73 29.02
C TYR A 696 20.63 -9.49 29.23
N ASP A 697 20.16 -9.39 30.47
CA ASP A 697 18.76 -9.09 30.79
C ASP A 697 18.35 -7.68 30.30
N LEU A 698 19.27 -6.70 30.35
CA LEU A 698 19.08 -5.39 29.73
C LEU A 698 18.88 -5.53 28.21
N ILE A 699 19.76 -6.28 27.54
CA ILE A 699 19.65 -6.57 26.11
C ILE A 699 18.30 -7.25 25.78
N LEU A 700 17.93 -8.28 26.56
CA LEU A 700 16.69 -9.05 26.36
C LEU A 700 15.45 -8.16 26.47
N LYS A 701 15.41 -7.27 27.46
CA LYS A 701 14.29 -6.34 27.66
C LYS A 701 14.07 -5.42 26.49
N PHE A 702 15.14 -4.97 25.84
CA PHE A 702 15.09 -3.95 24.77
C PHE A 702 15.19 -4.52 23.35
N ALA A 703 15.68 -5.75 23.17
CA ALA A 703 15.92 -6.31 21.83
C ALA A 703 14.64 -6.45 20.96
N ASN A 704 13.47 -6.57 21.60
CA ASN A 704 12.17 -6.57 20.90
C ASN A 704 11.75 -5.17 20.42
N TYR A 705 12.34 -4.10 20.96
CA TYR A 705 11.93 -2.71 20.74
C TYR A 705 13.01 -1.87 20.06
N GLY A 706 14.24 -2.36 19.97
CA GLY A 706 15.33 -1.67 19.30
C GLY A 706 15.00 -1.32 17.84
N PHE A 707 15.31 -0.09 17.43
CA PHE A 707 15.08 0.38 16.05
C PHE A 707 16.34 0.29 15.21
N ASN A 708 16.18 0.10 13.91
CA ASN A 708 17.28 0.18 12.96
C ASN A 708 17.77 1.65 12.87
N LYS A 709 18.97 1.94 13.37
CA LYS A 709 19.55 3.29 13.38
C LYS A 709 19.73 3.84 11.97
N SER A 710 20.20 3.02 11.03
CA SER A 710 20.39 3.42 9.64
C SER A 710 19.10 3.90 8.98
N HIS A 711 17.96 3.24 9.26
CA HIS A 711 16.66 3.70 8.78
C HIS A 711 16.24 5.04 9.42
N SER A 712 16.43 5.21 10.76
CA SER A 712 16.11 6.47 11.42
C SER A 712 16.94 7.62 10.89
N VAL A 713 18.25 7.42 10.68
CA VAL A 713 19.17 8.45 10.17
C VAL A 713 18.72 8.90 8.78
N SER A 714 18.45 7.96 7.87
CA SER A 714 18.00 8.28 6.52
C SER A 714 16.67 9.06 6.53
N TYR A 715 15.70 8.64 7.33
CA TYR A 715 14.40 9.29 7.38
C TYR A 715 14.40 10.63 8.12
N ALA A 716 15.30 10.78 9.12
CA ALA A 716 15.52 12.06 9.78
C ALA A 716 16.04 13.14 8.80
N LEU A 717 16.82 12.74 7.77
CA LEU A 717 17.29 13.69 6.76
C LEU A 717 16.12 14.23 5.93
N LEU A 718 15.18 13.39 5.50
CA LEU A 718 13.97 13.85 4.80
C LEU A 718 13.10 14.73 5.68
N THR A 719 12.96 14.35 6.97
CA THR A 719 12.24 15.15 7.96
C THR A 719 12.86 16.53 8.11
N PHE A 720 14.19 16.57 8.22
CA PHE A 720 14.96 17.81 8.34
C PHE A 720 14.85 18.68 7.09
N GLN A 721 14.96 18.09 5.89
CA GLN A 721 14.80 18.81 4.60
C GLN A 721 13.47 19.55 4.55
N LEU A 722 12.36 18.87 4.85
CA LEU A 722 11.04 19.49 4.86
C LEU A 722 10.90 20.56 5.94
N ALA A 723 11.44 20.32 7.13
CA ALA A 723 11.43 21.34 8.21
C ALA A 723 12.28 22.56 7.85
N TYR A 724 13.45 22.35 7.21
CA TYR A 724 14.32 23.42 6.74
C TYR A 724 13.63 24.25 5.65
N LEU A 725 13.07 23.60 4.63
CA LEU A 725 12.32 24.27 3.57
C LEU A 725 11.15 25.07 4.12
N LYS A 726 10.41 24.52 5.07
CA LYS A 726 9.32 25.23 5.75
C LYS A 726 9.79 26.45 6.54
N THR A 727 11.01 26.40 7.06
CA THR A 727 11.62 27.49 7.87
C THR A 727 12.14 28.61 7.00
N HIS A 728 12.92 28.26 5.99
CA HIS A 728 13.71 29.22 5.21
C HIS A 728 13.07 29.60 3.87
N GLU A 729 12.19 28.73 3.33
CA GLU A 729 11.48 28.92 2.06
C GLU A 729 9.94 28.79 2.27
N PRO A 730 9.35 29.55 3.21
CA PRO A 730 7.95 29.35 3.60
C PRO A 730 6.98 29.59 2.45
N GLU A 731 7.22 30.52 1.54
CA GLU A 731 6.33 30.78 0.40
C GLU A 731 6.25 29.57 -0.53
N ALA A 732 7.39 29.06 -0.98
CA ALA A 732 7.47 27.88 -1.83
C ALA A 732 6.86 26.65 -1.13
N PHE A 733 7.18 26.47 0.17
CA PHE A 733 6.64 25.37 0.97
C PHE A 733 5.11 25.41 1.07
N TYR A 734 4.54 26.54 1.47
CA TYR A 734 3.08 26.63 1.67
C TYR A 734 2.30 26.62 0.36
N ARG A 735 2.88 27.10 -0.76
CA ARG A 735 2.26 26.94 -2.09
C ARG A 735 2.06 25.45 -2.43
N VAL A 736 3.09 24.63 -2.25
CA VAL A 736 2.99 23.18 -2.45
C VAL A 736 2.05 22.55 -1.39
N ALA A 737 2.17 22.96 -0.13
CA ALA A 737 1.37 22.40 0.96
C ALA A 737 -0.15 22.60 0.76
N PHE A 738 -0.57 23.72 0.20
CA PHE A 738 -1.98 23.98 -0.12
C PHE A 738 -2.47 23.15 -1.33
N ASP A 739 -1.60 22.83 -2.27
CA ASP A 739 -1.96 21.92 -3.38
C ASP A 739 -2.19 20.49 -2.90
N GLU A 740 -1.38 20.03 -1.95
CA GLU A 740 -1.44 18.67 -1.40
C GLU A 740 -2.64 18.41 -0.48
N ILE A 741 -3.23 19.46 0.07
CA ILE A 741 -4.29 19.34 1.06
C ILE A 741 -5.62 19.83 0.49
N SER A 742 -6.57 18.89 0.36
CA SER A 742 -7.92 19.23 -0.08
C SER A 742 -8.63 20.17 0.89
N PRO A 743 -9.37 21.16 0.37
CA PRO A 743 -10.23 22.01 1.18
C PRO A 743 -11.24 21.17 1.98
N GLY A 744 -11.50 21.59 3.22
CA GLY A 744 -12.39 20.87 4.14
C GLY A 744 -11.70 19.78 4.98
N ASP A 745 -10.46 19.41 4.67
CA ASP A 745 -9.62 18.55 5.53
C ASP A 745 -9.15 19.36 6.77
N GLU A 746 -9.02 18.67 7.90
CA GLU A 746 -8.44 19.27 9.13
C GLU A 746 -7.03 19.81 8.92
N LYS A 747 -6.28 19.18 8.03
CA LYS A 747 -4.94 19.61 7.66
C LYS A 747 -4.93 21.01 7.04
N PHE A 748 -5.95 21.38 6.28
CA PHE A 748 -6.08 22.74 5.74
C PHE A 748 -6.19 23.80 6.85
N ARG A 749 -7.00 23.50 7.89
CA ARG A 749 -7.08 24.35 9.07
C ARG A 749 -5.73 24.50 9.78
N ASN A 750 -4.97 23.41 9.88
CA ASN A 750 -3.65 23.46 10.50
C ASN A 750 -2.70 24.36 9.70
N LEU A 751 -2.70 24.27 8.36
CA LEU A 751 -1.92 25.19 7.50
C LEU A 751 -2.32 26.66 7.74
N ALA A 752 -3.62 26.96 7.77
CA ALA A 752 -4.10 28.32 8.03
C ALA A 752 -3.67 28.85 9.42
N LEU A 753 -3.64 27.99 10.45
CA LEU A 753 -3.14 28.35 11.77
C LEU A 753 -1.63 28.58 11.77
N GLU A 754 -0.88 27.77 11.06
CA GLU A 754 0.58 27.92 10.92
C GLU A 754 0.95 29.22 10.20
N LEU A 755 0.21 29.60 9.13
CA LEU A 755 0.38 30.93 8.50
C LEU A 755 0.15 32.07 9.49
N LYS A 756 -0.91 31.94 10.31
CA LYS A 756 -1.21 32.94 11.37
C LYS A 756 -0.07 33.03 12.40
N HIS A 757 0.54 31.92 12.82
CA HIS A 757 1.72 31.93 13.71
C HIS A 757 2.92 32.67 13.08
N ARG A 758 3.00 32.66 11.75
CA ARG A 758 4.02 33.40 10.98
C ARG A 758 3.62 34.85 10.63
N ASN A 759 2.49 35.32 11.15
CA ASN A 759 1.89 36.65 10.84
C ASN A 759 1.50 36.78 9.35
N ILE A 760 1.27 35.69 8.64
CA ILE A 760 0.76 35.70 7.26
C ILE A 760 -0.76 35.55 7.30
N LYS A 761 -1.47 36.48 6.65
CA LYS A 761 -2.93 36.47 6.58
C LYS A 761 -3.40 35.62 5.39
N LEU A 762 -4.21 34.58 5.66
CA LEU A 762 -4.90 33.89 4.59
C LEU A 762 -6.07 34.74 4.08
N MET A 763 -6.08 35.02 2.78
CA MET A 763 -7.02 35.92 2.12
C MET A 763 -7.92 35.14 1.15
N PRO A 764 -9.18 35.54 0.96
CA PRO A 764 -10.09 34.94 0.00
C PRO A 764 -9.56 35.09 -1.44
N VAL A 765 -10.24 34.41 -2.37
CA VAL A 765 -9.97 34.57 -3.80
C VAL A 765 -10.14 36.02 -4.23
N ASN A 766 -9.24 36.48 -5.10
CA ASN A 766 -9.24 37.88 -5.56
C ASN A 766 -8.72 37.91 -7.02
N PRO A 767 -9.45 38.43 -7.99
CA PRO A 767 -9.06 38.39 -9.39
C PRO A 767 -7.78 39.17 -9.68
N ASN A 768 -7.48 40.20 -8.87
CA ASN A 768 -6.29 41.02 -9.01
C ASN A 768 -5.05 40.48 -8.25
N LYS A 769 -5.23 39.54 -7.33
CA LYS A 769 -4.17 39.08 -6.44
C LYS A 769 -3.93 37.57 -6.52
N SER A 770 -4.99 36.75 -6.72
CA SER A 770 -4.88 35.30 -6.80
C SER A 770 -4.28 34.83 -8.13
N ASP A 771 -3.47 33.79 -8.10
CA ASP A 771 -3.05 33.06 -9.31
C ASP A 771 -3.87 31.76 -9.46
N ARG A 772 -3.48 30.89 -10.40
CA ARG A 772 -4.09 29.56 -10.51
C ARG A 772 -4.04 28.83 -9.17
N LYS A 773 -2.89 28.80 -8.53
CA LYS A 773 -2.61 28.28 -7.20
C LYS A 773 -2.53 29.45 -6.19
N GLU A 774 -2.29 29.14 -4.91
CA GLU A 774 -2.10 30.12 -3.87
C GLU A 774 -0.93 31.05 -4.19
N ARG A 775 -1.13 32.35 -3.95
CA ARG A 775 -0.14 33.38 -4.20
C ARG A 775 0.14 34.21 -2.97
N PHE A 776 1.43 34.38 -2.68
CA PHE A 776 1.89 35.26 -1.62
C PHE A 776 2.12 36.66 -2.19
N VAL A 777 1.60 37.68 -1.50
CA VAL A 777 1.77 39.12 -1.81
C VAL A 777 1.98 39.85 -0.49
N GLY A 778 3.24 40.16 -0.16
CA GLY A 778 3.60 40.68 1.16
C GLY A 778 3.19 39.75 2.28
N ASP A 779 2.57 40.21 3.33
CA ASP A 779 2.13 39.41 4.48
C ASP A 779 0.80 38.66 4.22
N CYS A 780 0.37 38.51 2.99
CA CYS A 780 -0.90 37.89 2.63
C CYS A 780 -0.69 36.69 1.69
N CYS A 781 -1.38 35.58 1.98
CA CYS A 781 -1.54 34.43 1.10
C CYS A 781 -2.97 34.43 0.54
N TYR A 782 -3.13 34.68 -0.77
CA TYR A 782 -4.40 34.65 -1.46
C TYR A 782 -4.72 33.24 -1.95
N LEU A 783 -5.95 32.76 -1.73
CA LEU A 783 -6.42 31.48 -2.23
C LEU A 783 -6.36 31.42 -3.76
N GLY A 784 -6.00 30.26 -4.31
CA GLY A 784 -5.92 30.05 -5.73
C GLY A 784 -7.27 30.05 -6.45
N LEU A 785 -7.31 30.55 -7.69
CA LEU A 785 -8.52 30.57 -8.53
C LEU A 785 -9.02 29.17 -8.86
N SER A 786 -8.13 28.17 -8.96
CA SER A 786 -8.48 26.78 -9.21
C SER A 786 -9.34 26.11 -8.12
N ARG A 787 -9.46 26.75 -6.96
CA ARG A 787 -10.36 26.29 -5.90
C ARG A 787 -11.83 26.57 -6.19
N ILE A 788 -12.14 27.53 -7.08
CA ILE A 788 -13.51 27.88 -7.41
C ILE A 788 -14.10 26.78 -8.31
N LYS A 789 -15.08 26.03 -7.81
CA LYS A 789 -15.82 25.08 -8.63
C LYS A 789 -16.51 25.80 -9.79
N ASN A 790 -16.52 25.16 -10.97
CA ASN A 790 -17.08 25.68 -12.23
C ASN A 790 -16.27 26.81 -12.89
N LEU A 791 -15.17 27.28 -12.32
CA LEU A 791 -14.21 28.13 -13.01
C LEU A 791 -13.23 27.23 -13.79
N THR A 792 -13.27 27.29 -15.11
CA THR A 792 -12.45 26.42 -15.97
C THR A 792 -11.02 26.91 -16.05
N ASP A 793 -10.10 25.99 -16.41
CA ASP A 793 -8.68 26.33 -16.57
C ASP A 793 -8.45 27.46 -17.58
N SER A 794 -9.19 27.45 -18.70
CA SER A 794 -9.11 28.51 -19.71
C SER A 794 -9.58 29.88 -19.19
N MET A 795 -10.60 29.90 -18.32
CA MET A 795 -11.05 31.16 -17.69
C MET A 795 -10.01 31.67 -16.68
N ILE A 796 -9.40 30.76 -15.91
CA ILE A 796 -8.33 31.10 -14.98
C ILE A 796 -7.15 31.72 -15.73
N ASP A 797 -6.71 31.07 -16.81
CA ASP A 797 -5.59 31.58 -17.63
C ASP A 797 -5.93 32.96 -18.20
N LYS A 798 -7.14 33.13 -18.71
CA LYS A 798 -7.62 34.43 -19.21
C LYS A 798 -7.58 35.51 -18.14
N ILE A 799 -8.05 35.24 -16.92
CA ILE A 799 -8.01 36.19 -15.79
C ILE A 799 -6.57 36.56 -15.46
N VAL A 800 -5.67 35.56 -15.37
CA VAL A 800 -4.25 35.78 -15.01
C VAL A 800 -3.52 36.55 -16.10
N GLU A 801 -3.75 36.26 -17.37
CA GLU A 801 -3.12 36.95 -18.52
C GLU A 801 -3.62 38.40 -18.65
N GLU A 802 -4.92 38.61 -18.59
CA GLU A 802 -5.49 39.94 -18.73
C GLU A 802 -5.10 40.86 -17.57
N ARG A 803 -5.01 40.33 -16.35
CA ARG A 803 -4.50 41.04 -15.20
C ARG A 803 -3.05 41.52 -15.38
N LYS A 804 -2.19 40.72 -16.05
CA LYS A 804 -0.79 41.12 -16.31
C LYS A 804 -0.71 42.33 -17.23
N LYS A 805 -1.67 42.50 -18.16
CA LYS A 805 -1.75 43.65 -19.05
C LYS A 805 -2.21 44.91 -18.28
N ARG A 806 -3.27 44.80 -17.48
CA ARG A 806 -3.86 45.83 -16.62
C ARG A 806 -4.73 45.20 -15.54
N GLN A 807 -4.61 45.67 -14.30
CA GLN A 807 -5.50 45.26 -13.21
C GLN A 807 -6.97 45.55 -13.56
N PHE A 808 -7.87 44.79 -12.96
CA PHE A 808 -9.31 45.01 -13.11
C PHE A 808 -9.78 46.15 -12.17
N ASP A 809 -10.29 47.22 -12.75
CA ASP A 809 -10.67 48.43 -12.02
C ASP A 809 -12.14 48.38 -11.55
N SER A 810 -12.99 47.58 -12.20
CA SER A 810 -14.41 47.46 -11.90
C SER A 810 -14.95 46.05 -12.22
N LEU A 811 -16.16 45.78 -11.74
CA LEU A 811 -16.90 44.57 -12.08
C LEU A 811 -17.11 44.48 -13.60
N GLY A 812 -17.53 45.58 -14.28
CA GLY A 812 -17.70 45.58 -15.74
C GLY A 812 -16.42 45.23 -16.47
N ASP A 813 -15.25 45.67 -15.99
CA ASP A 813 -13.97 45.40 -16.61
C ASP A 813 -13.64 43.89 -16.63
N ILE A 814 -13.76 43.18 -15.49
CA ILE A 814 -13.53 41.75 -15.46
C ILE A 814 -14.59 40.97 -16.23
N LEU A 815 -15.86 41.35 -16.16
CA LEU A 815 -16.93 40.69 -16.87
C LEU A 815 -16.68 40.69 -18.38
N LEU A 816 -16.38 41.84 -18.99
CA LEU A 816 -16.15 41.96 -20.42
C LEU A 816 -14.85 41.32 -20.87
N ARG A 817 -13.77 41.50 -20.13
CA ARG A 817 -12.44 41.00 -20.55
C ARG A 817 -12.27 39.51 -20.33
N CYS A 818 -12.89 38.94 -19.29
CA CYS A 818 -12.56 37.59 -18.86
C CYS A 818 -13.75 36.62 -18.79
N ILE A 819 -14.97 37.09 -18.60
CA ILE A 819 -16.15 36.23 -18.39
C ILE A 819 -17.02 36.15 -19.66
N ALA A 820 -17.39 37.28 -20.23
CA ALA A 820 -18.21 37.34 -21.45
C ALA A 820 -17.71 36.48 -22.63
N PRO A 821 -16.38 36.39 -22.91
CA PRO A 821 -15.87 35.57 -23.99
C PRO A 821 -16.16 34.06 -23.89
N PHE A 822 -16.56 33.57 -22.72
CA PHE A 822 -16.84 32.16 -22.48
C PHE A 822 -18.33 31.81 -22.52
N HIS A 823 -19.25 32.79 -22.75
CA HIS A 823 -20.69 32.57 -22.82
C HIS A 823 -21.23 31.65 -21.73
N ILE A 824 -20.89 31.94 -20.45
CA ILE A 824 -21.24 31.12 -19.30
C ILE A 824 -22.74 31.09 -19.03
N ASP A 825 -23.23 30.01 -18.42
CA ASP A 825 -24.61 29.88 -17.99
C ASP A 825 -24.85 30.57 -16.62
N LYS A 826 -26.13 30.71 -16.28
CA LYS A 826 -26.58 31.30 -15.01
C LYS A 826 -25.97 30.55 -13.81
N ARG A 827 -25.83 29.23 -13.85
CA ARG A 827 -25.29 28.43 -12.75
C ARG A 827 -23.82 28.73 -12.51
N THR A 828 -23.05 28.85 -13.58
CA THR A 828 -21.64 29.23 -13.51
C THR A 828 -21.48 30.63 -12.96
N MET A 829 -22.25 31.62 -13.43
CA MET A 829 -22.22 32.99 -12.94
C MET A 829 -22.52 33.05 -11.43
N SER A 830 -23.61 32.38 -10.98
CA SER A 830 -23.93 32.31 -9.55
C SER A 830 -22.80 31.66 -8.74
N SER A 831 -22.10 30.62 -9.29
CA SER A 831 -20.93 30.03 -8.62
C SER A 831 -19.77 31.02 -8.48
N LEU A 832 -19.50 31.85 -9.47
CA LEU A 832 -18.47 32.89 -9.40
C LEU A 832 -18.82 33.96 -8.35
N ILE A 833 -20.09 34.40 -8.32
CA ILE A 833 -20.61 35.36 -7.32
C ILE A 833 -20.47 34.76 -5.90
N ASP A 834 -21.01 33.56 -5.70
CA ASP A 834 -21.03 32.90 -4.38
C ASP A 834 -19.62 32.50 -3.88
N SER A 835 -18.64 32.35 -4.78
CA SER A 835 -17.22 32.13 -4.40
C SER A 835 -16.55 33.35 -3.79
N GLY A 836 -17.15 34.56 -3.95
CA GLY A 836 -16.58 35.83 -3.53
C GLY A 836 -15.58 36.45 -4.52
N LEU A 837 -15.45 35.90 -5.74
CA LEU A 837 -14.51 36.41 -6.74
C LEU A 837 -14.68 37.89 -7.03
N PHE A 838 -15.92 38.39 -6.98
CA PHE A 838 -16.29 39.78 -7.29
C PHE A 838 -16.40 40.69 -6.08
N ASP A 839 -16.25 40.19 -4.83
CA ASP A 839 -16.39 40.97 -3.60
C ASP A 839 -15.47 42.20 -3.56
N VAL A 840 -14.31 42.14 -4.22
CA VAL A 840 -13.31 43.21 -4.32
C VAL A 840 -13.86 44.49 -5.00
N PHE A 841 -14.91 44.38 -5.82
CA PHE A 841 -15.50 45.51 -6.55
C PHE A 841 -16.59 46.22 -5.77
N GLY A 842 -16.82 45.89 -4.48
CA GLY A 842 -17.71 46.61 -3.59
C GLY A 842 -19.18 46.18 -3.64
N PHE A 843 -19.56 45.27 -4.49
CA PHE A 843 -20.93 44.75 -4.53
C PHE A 843 -21.06 43.54 -3.57
N ASN A 844 -22.17 43.49 -2.83
CA ASN A 844 -22.48 42.29 -2.07
C ASN A 844 -23.08 41.19 -2.99
N ARG A 845 -22.95 39.95 -2.60
CA ARG A 845 -23.34 38.78 -3.41
C ARG A 845 -24.82 38.70 -3.72
N LYS A 846 -25.69 39.14 -2.80
CA LYS A 846 -27.14 39.20 -3.02
C LYS A 846 -27.50 40.21 -4.10
N THR A 847 -26.90 41.40 -4.08
CA THR A 847 -27.05 42.41 -5.13
C THR A 847 -26.69 41.80 -6.51
N LEU A 848 -25.57 41.08 -6.63
CA LEU A 848 -25.18 40.51 -7.89
C LEU A 848 -26.11 39.36 -8.34
N ASP A 849 -26.56 38.51 -7.42
CA ASP A 849 -27.44 37.38 -7.72
C ASP A 849 -28.86 37.82 -8.16
N GLU A 850 -29.39 38.88 -7.54
CA GLU A 850 -30.69 39.49 -7.93
C GLU A 850 -30.62 40.28 -9.25
N ASN A 851 -29.44 40.70 -9.68
CA ASN A 851 -29.21 41.43 -10.90
C ASN A 851 -28.60 40.58 -12.03
N LEU A 852 -28.77 39.26 -12.01
CA LEU A 852 -28.19 38.38 -13.06
C LEU A 852 -28.61 38.74 -14.49
N VAL A 853 -29.91 39.10 -14.71
CA VAL A 853 -30.40 39.45 -16.06
C VAL A 853 -29.68 40.69 -16.61
N PRO A 854 -29.64 41.82 -15.90
CA PRO A 854 -28.85 42.97 -16.32
C PRO A 854 -27.36 42.72 -16.52
N LEU A 855 -26.77 41.81 -15.74
CA LEU A 855 -25.36 41.43 -15.90
C LEU A 855 -25.13 40.60 -17.20
N PHE A 856 -26.06 39.71 -17.56
CA PHE A 856 -25.98 38.96 -18.81
C PHE A 856 -26.21 39.88 -20.02
N ASP A 857 -27.23 40.73 -19.97
CA ASP A 857 -27.49 41.71 -21.03
C ASP A 857 -26.27 42.62 -21.24
N PHE A 858 -25.59 43.03 -20.14
CA PHE A 858 -24.37 43.79 -20.21
C PHE A 858 -23.23 42.98 -20.89
N MET A 859 -23.01 41.72 -20.53
CA MET A 859 -21.99 40.90 -21.13
C MET A 859 -22.20 40.59 -22.61
N ASP A 860 -23.46 40.56 -23.05
CA ASP A 860 -23.82 40.26 -24.43
C ASP A 860 -23.78 41.52 -25.34
N ALA A 861 -24.07 42.70 -24.83
CA ALA A 861 -24.26 43.92 -25.60
C ALA A 861 -23.22 45.02 -25.39
N ALA A 862 -22.56 45.08 -24.24
CA ALA A 862 -21.65 46.18 -23.92
C ALA A 862 -20.28 46.03 -24.59
N ILE A 863 -19.70 47.11 -24.99
CA ILE A 863 -18.34 47.22 -25.56
C ILE A 863 -17.38 47.95 -24.62
N ASP A 864 -17.88 48.62 -23.58
CA ASP A 864 -17.10 49.42 -22.61
C ASP A 864 -17.54 49.12 -21.18
N PRO A 865 -16.59 48.92 -20.24
CA PRO A 865 -16.87 48.65 -18.84
C PRO A 865 -17.77 49.68 -18.13
N SER A 866 -17.72 50.93 -18.57
CA SER A 866 -18.55 52.02 -18.00
C SER A 866 -20.03 51.86 -18.33
N GLN A 867 -20.42 51.01 -19.27
CA GLN A 867 -21.80 50.69 -19.65
C GLN A 867 -22.48 49.73 -18.64
N LEU A 868 -21.79 49.31 -17.56
CA LEU A 868 -22.41 48.50 -16.51
C LEU A 868 -23.64 49.22 -15.96
N PRO A 869 -24.85 48.62 -16.00
CA PRO A 869 -26.06 49.27 -15.52
C PRO A 869 -25.98 49.54 -14.00
N ILE A 870 -26.77 50.50 -13.55
CA ILE A 870 -26.95 50.71 -12.12
C ILE A 870 -27.66 49.48 -11.57
N LEU A 871 -26.94 48.72 -10.74
CA LEU A 871 -27.51 47.54 -10.13
C LEU A 871 -28.45 47.94 -8.98
N LYS A 872 -29.59 47.28 -8.85
CA LYS A 872 -30.47 47.44 -7.71
C LYS A 872 -29.79 46.92 -6.47
N GLU A 873 -29.39 47.77 -5.57
CA GLU A 873 -28.74 47.39 -4.32
C GLU A 873 -29.71 46.63 -3.40
N GLU A 874 -29.27 45.50 -2.90
CA GLU A 874 -29.98 44.67 -1.93
C GLU A 874 -29.15 44.59 -0.63
N GLN A 875 -29.81 44.72 0.52
CA GLN A 875 -29.15 44.51 1.80
C GLN A 875 -29.10 43.03 2.17
N MET A 876 -27.96 42.57 2.66
CA MET A 876 -27.81 41.21 3.15
C MET A 876 -28.25 41.11 4.62
N SER A 877 -29.26 40.31 4.89
CA SER A 877 -29.63 39.89 6.23
C SER A 877 -28.60 38.92 6.85
N ASP A 878 -28.69 38.70 8.17
CA ASP A 878 -27.86 37.66 8.84
C ASP A 878 -28.05 36.29 8.22
N MET A 879 -29.25 35.97 7.71
CA MET A 879 -29.57 34.74 7.00
C MET A 879 -28.89 34.68 5.62
N ASP A 880 -28.85 35.80 4.88
CA ASP A 880 -28.15 35.86 3.59
C ASP A 880 -26.64 35.66 3.78
N LEU A 881 -26.05 36.22 4.83
CA LEU A 881 -24.65 35.98 5.18
C LEU A 881 -24.40 34.54 5.56
N ALA A 882 -25.31 33.87 6.25
CA ALA A 882 -25.23 32.46 6.59
C ALA A 882 -25.26 31.59 5.34
N LYS A 883 -26.18 31.82 4.42
CA LYS A 883 -26.27 31.14 3.12
C LYS A 883 -25.01 31.37 2.30
N ALA A 884 -24.52 32.61 2.22
CA ALA A 884 -23.29 32.93 1.49
C ALA A 884 -22.06 32.21 2.08
N PHE A 885 -21.97 32.08 3.43
CA PHE A 885 -20.92 31.33 4.10
C PHE A 885 -20.91 29.84 3.68
N ILE A 886 -22.07 29.19 3.69
CA ILE A 886 -22.18 27.79 3.28
C ILE A 886 -21.89 27.61 1.79
N LYS A 887 -22.34 28.53 0.94
CA LYS A 887 -22.08 28.49 -0.52
C LYS A 887 -20.58 28.65 -0.82
N GLU A 888 -19.91 29.63 -0.20
CA GLU A 888 -18.46 29.81 -0.32
C GLU A 888 -17.70 28.56 0.12
N GLN A 889 -18.05 27.98 1.28
CA GLN A 889 -17.48 26.73 1.77
C GLN A 889 -17.67 25.58 0.74
N THR A 890 -18.82 25.52 0.09
CA THR A 890 -19.13 24.46 -0.88
C THR A 890 -18.36 24.63 -2.19
N LEU A 891 -18.14 25.87 -2.62
CA LEU A 891 -17.53 26.22 -3.91
C LEU A 891 -16.01 26.30 -3.84
N VAL A 892 -15.47 26.85 -2.76
CA VAL A 892 -14.03 27.11 -2.57
C VAL A 892 -13.41 26.08 -1.63
N GLY A 893 -14.25 25.40 -0.82
CA GLY A 893 -13.84 24.42 0.20
C GLY A 893 -13.55 25.06 1.56
N VAL A 894 -13.42 26.37 1.62
CA VAL A 894 -13.27 27.17 2.85
C VAL A 894 -14.07 28.47 2.71
N SER A 895 -14.49 29.06 3.84
CA SER A 895 -15.11 30.38 3.83
C SER A 895 -14.31 31.31 4.73
N ILE A 896 -13.61 32.25 4.08
CA ILE A 896 -12.72 33.23 4.76
C ILE A 896 -13.27 34.64 4.68
N SER A 897 -14.03 34.93 3.64
CA SER A 897 -14.59 36.27 3.40
C SER A 897 -15.64 36.65 4.45
N ILE A 898 -16.36 35.68 5.01
CA ILE A 898 -17.47 35.86 5.95
C ILE A 898 -17.09 35.35 7.34
N SER A 899 -17.14 36.24 8.33
CA SER A 899 -16.81 35.93 9.72
C SER A 899 -18.04 35.52 10.52
N LEU A 900 -18.15 34.24 10.89
CA LEU A 900 -19.22 33.73 11.76
C LEU A 900 -19.29 34.45 13.12
N SER A 901 -18.16 34.93 13.64
CA SER A 901 -18.15 35.66 14.93
C SER A 901 -18.87 37.02 14.88
N LYS A 902 -19.02 37.61 13.69
CA LYS A 902 -19.78 38.88 13.52
C LYS A 902 -21.30 38.66 13.59
N LEU A 903 -21.76 37.42 13.29
CA LEU A 903 -23.17 37.04 13.37
C LEU A 903 -23.62 36.75 14.82
N VAL A 904 -22.68 36.60 15.75
CA VAL A 904 -22.95 36.36 17.18
C VAL A 904 -22.91 37.66 17.93
N SER A 905 -24.06 38.13 18.43
CA SER A 905 -24.20 39.42 19.14
C SER A 905 -23.46 39.52 20.49
N ASN A 906 -23.00 38.39 21.05
CA ASN A 906 -22.29 38.33 22.32
C ASN A 906 -20.84 37.90 22.14
N LYS A 907 -19.92 38.39 23.02
CA LYS A 907 -18.52 37.88 23.04
C LYS A 907 -18.49 36.37 23.26
N ILE A 908 -17.80 35.68 22.38
CA ILE A 908 -17.59 34.20 22.47
C ILE A 908 -16.63 33.95 23.63
N PRO A 909 -16.99 33.15 24.65
CA PRO A 909 -16.10 32.83 25.76
C PRO A 909 -14.82 32.13 25.32
N ARG A 910 -13.75 32.31 26.06
CA ARG A 910 -12.47 31.64 25.78
C ARG A 910 -12.64 30.10 25.85
N GLY A 911 -12.19 29.38 24.77
CA GLY A 911 -12.31 27.92 24.68
C GLY A 911 -13.60 27.44 24.00
N TYR A 912 -14.49 28.33 23.60
CA TYR A 912 -15.68 28.00 22.80
C TYR A 912 -15.44 28.19 21.31
N THR A 913 -16.15 27.37 20.53
CA THR A 913 -16.14 27.42 19.07
C THR A 913 -17.52 27.81 18.55
N VAL A 914 -17.54 28.60 17.48
CA VAL A 914 -18.75 28.89 16.71
C VAL A 914 -18.69 28.12 15.41
N ALA A 915 -19.78 27.42 15.10
CA ALA A 915 -19.93 26.75 13.81
C ALA A 915 -21.40 26.86 13.35
N MET A 916 -21.64 26.70 12.08
CA MET A 916 -22.96 26.80 11.47
C MET A 916 -23.49 25.42 11.12
N ALA A 917 -24.77 25.16 11.35
CA ALA A 917 -25.43 23.93 10.96
C ALA A 917 -25.65 23.92 9.44
N ASN A 918 -25.14 22.89 8.78
CA ASN A 918 -25.30 22.67 7.33
C ASN A 918 -26.49 21.77 6.98
N GLU A 919 -27.09 21.18 7.99
CA GLU A 919 -28.28 20.33 7.88
C GLU A 919 -29.07 20.39 9.20
N ASP A 920 -30.32 19.96 9.14
CA ASP A 920 -31.13 19.85 10.35
C ASP A 920 -30.59 18.76 11.28
N GLY A 921 -30.55 19.07 12.58
CA GLY A 921 -30.11 18.11 13.60
C GLY A 921 -31.00 16.87 13.66
N GLN A 922 -30.41 15.69 13.50
CA GLN A 922 -31.10 14.41 13.52
C GLN A 922 -31.12 13.85 14.95
N PRO A 923 -32.29 13.65 15.57
CA PRO A 923 -32.38 13.06 16.89
C PRO A 923 -31.99 11.58 16.87
N THR A 924 -31.22 11.15 17.85
CA THR A 924 -30.82 9.77 18.07
C THR A 924 -30.98 9.40 19.54
N ASN A 925 -30.90 8.11 19.88
CA ASN A 925 -30.98 7.64 21.27
C ASN A 925 -29.89 8.25 22.19
N ASN A 926 -28.80 8.75 21.63
CA ASN A 926 -27.65 9.28 22.37
C ASN A 926 -27.52 10.81 22.30
N GLY A 927 -28.42 11.51 21.59
CA GLY A 927 -28.38 12.96 21.41
C GLY A 927 -28.76 13.39 20.00
N VAL A 928 -28.50 14.64 19.67
CA VAL A 928 -28.77 15.22 18.35
C VAL A 928 -27.47 15.22 17.51
N VAL A 929 -27.49 14.56 16.37
CA VAL A 929 -26.37 14.53 15.41
C VAL A 929 -26.60 15.58 14.33
N VAL A 930 -25.62 16.44 14.11
CA VAL A 930 -25.67 17.50 13.10
C VAL A 930 -24.31 17.72 12.45
N THR A 931 -24.29 18.02 11.17
CA THR A 931 -23.09 18.45 10.46
C THR A 931 -22.90 19.94 10.68
N LEU A 932 -21.81 20.31 11.35
CA LEU A 932 -21.42 21.70 11.58
C LEU A 932 -20.26 22.10 10.68
N VAL A 933 -20.33 23.35 10.21
CA VAL A 933 -19.33 23.97 9.33
C VAL A 933 -18.71 25.17 10.04
N ASN A 934 -17.40 25.24 10.08
CA ASN A 934 -16.63 26.43 10.43
C ASN A 934 -15.81 26.89 9.20
N PRO A 935 -15.07 28.00 9.24
CA PRO A 935 -14.37 28.52 8.05
C PRO A 935 -13.48 27.50 7.31
N PHE A 936 -12.97 26.49 8.01
CA PHE A 936 -11.96 25.55 7.46
C PHE A 936 -12.39 24.09 7.45
N THR A 937 -13.43 23.71 8.20
CA THR A 937 -13.78 22.29 8.35
C THR A 937 -15.28 22.08 8.38
N GLN A 938 -15.70 20.93 7.89
CA GLN A 938 -17.06 20.40 8.01
C GLN A 938 -17.01 19.09 8.78
N ARG A 939 -17.78 18.96 9.89
CA ARG A 939 -17.74 17.79 10.76
C ARG A 939 -19.10 17.47 11.36
N LYS A 940 -19.30 16.16 11.64
CA LYS A 940 -20.46 15.68 12.38
C LYS A 940 -20.21 15.74 13.88
N PHE A 941 -21.12 16.42 14.59
CA PHE A 941 -21.12 16.53 16.05
C PHE A 941 -22.35 15.83 16.63
N ILE A 942 -22.22 15.36 17.87
CA ILE A 942 -23.33 14.91 18.68
C ILE A 942 -23.43 15.79 19.93
N PHE A 943 -24.63 16.27 20.18
CA PHE A 943 -24.95 17.13 21.33
C PHE A 943 -26.01 16.44 22.22
N GLY A 944 -26.25 16.97 23.40
CA GLY A 944 -27.20 16.44 24.36
C GLY A 944 -28.63 16.29 23.81
N LEU A 945 -29.43 15.44 24.43
CA LEU A 945 -30.84 15.20 24.08
C LEU A 945 -31.69 16.48 24.21
N GLY A 946 -32.64 16.64 23.32
CA GLY A 946 -33.63 17.72 23.37
C GLY A 946 -33.25 19.04 22.68
N LEU A 947 -32.03 19.13 22.11
CA LEU A 947 -31.62 20.29 21.30
C LEU A 947 -32.36 20.27 19.95
N LYS A 948 -32.87 21.41 19.53
CA LYS A 948 -33.38 21.63 18.17
C LYS A 948 -32.42 22.51 17.43
N ILE A 949 -31.78 21.96 16.40
CA ILE A 949 -30.82 22.63 15.55
C ILE A 949 -31.36 22.55 14.13
N LYS A 950 -31.52 23.69 13.47
CA LYS A 950 -31.94 23.80 12.07
C LYS A 950 -30.78 24.22 11.19
N THR A 951 -30.90 23.97 9.92
CA THR A 951 -29.98 24.46 8.90
C THR A 951 -29.80 25.96 9.02
N TYR A 952 -28.57 26.46 8.96
CA TYR A 952 -28.09 27.83 9.17
C TYR A 952 -28.13 28.31 10.63
N ASP A 953 -28.57 27.53 11.62
CA ASP A 953 -28.40 27.92 13.01
C ASP A 953 -26.90 28.01 13.38
N LEU A 954 -26.54 29.04 14.16
CA LEU A 954 -25.20 29.13 14.75
C LEU A 954 -25.17 28.35 16.06
N VAL A 955 -24.21 27.44 16.15
CA VAL A 955 -23.97 26.62 17.35
C VAL A 955 -22.69 27.10 18.03
N VAL A 956 -22.81 27.63 19.24
CA VAL A 956 -21.68 27.99 20.10
C VAL A 956 -21.51 26.91 21.15
N PHE A 957 -20.36 26.29 21.22
CA PHE A 957 -20.13 25.15 22.09
C PHE A 957 -18.66 25.00 22.48
N LYS A 958 -18.40 24.26 23.55
CA LYS A 958 -17.08 23.84 23.96
C LYS A 958 -16.78 22.48 23.40
N PRO A 959 -15.82 22.35 22.47
CA PRO A 959 -15.48 21.06 21.89
C PRO A 959 -14.83 20.12 22.93
N VAL A 960 -15.32 18.89 23.05
CA VAL A 960 -14.76 17.85 23.92
C VAL A 960 -13.99 16.86 23.05
N VAL A 961 -12.75 16.59 23.43
CA VAL A 961 -11.93 15.57 22.76
C VAL A 961 -12.42 14.20 23.22
N SER A 962 -13.18 13.50 22.36
CA SER A 962 -13.65 12.15 22.63
C SER A 962 -12.45 11.18 22.79
N LYS A 963 -12.35 10.52 23.95
CA LYS A 963 -11.42 9.41 24.19
C LYS A 963 -11.96 8.11 23.55
N GLY A 964 -12.05 8.04 22.20
CA GLY A 964 -12.51 6.83 21.54
C GLY A 964 -12.61 6.98 20.02
N PHE A 965 -12.63 5.86 19.29
CA PHE A 965 -12.74 5.74 17.83
C PHE A 965 -14.12 6.14 17.27
N ARG A 966 -14.73 7.22 17.77
CA ARG A 966 -16.01 7.71 17.27
C ARG A 966 -15.78 8.70 16.13
N ARG A 967 -16.45 8.50 15.01
CA ARG A 967 -16.51 9.46 13.89
C ARG A 967 -17.33 10.72 14.21
N LEU A 968 -17.88 10.83 15.42
CA LEU A 968 -18.67 11.95 15.89
C LEU A 968 -17.89 12.68 16.98
N TRP A 969 -17.87 14.02 16.89
CA TRP A 969 -17.32 14.90 17.92
C TRP A 969 -18.39 15.20 18.96
N GLU A 970 -18.02 15.40 20.20
CA GLU A 970 -18.91 15.75 21.29
C GLU A 970 -18.75 17.25 21.62
N GLY A 971 -19.82 17.91 22.03
CA GLY A 971 -19.78 19.30 22.48
C GLY A 971 -20.58 19.48 23.77
N GLU A 972 -20.03 20.26 24.69
CA GLU A 972 -20.65 20.66 25.97
C GLU A 972 -21.02 22.14 25.94
N ASP A 973 -21.86 22.59 26.90
CA ASP A 973 -22.29 23.97 27.07
C ASP A 973 -22.80 24.60 25.76
N VAL A 974 -23.76 23.92 25.11
CA VAL A 974 -24.22 24.25 23.76
C VAL A 974 -25.27 25.35 23.80
N LYS A 975 -25.03 26.42 23.03
CA LYS A 975 -26.01 27.47 22.75
C LYS A 975 -26.32 27.51 21.27
N VAL A 976 -27.59 27.30 20.92
CA VAL A 976 -28.10 27.43 19.54
C VAL A 976 -28.67 28.83 19.34
N ILE A 977 -28.24 29.52 18.31
CA ILE A 977 -28.70 30.85 17.91
C ILE A 977 -29.39 30.70 16.55
N SER A 978 -30.71 30.80 16.53
CA SER A 978 -31.49 30.78 15.31
C SER A 978 -31.50 32.15 14.64
N LEU A 979 -31.09 32.18 13.38
CA LEU A 979 -31.07 33.38 12.56
C LEU A 979 -32.48 33.74 12.07
N ASP A 980 -33.38 32.75 11.89
CA ASP A 980 -34.79 33.01 11.51
C ASP A 980 -35.60 33.90 12.50
N LYS A 981 -35.21 33.91 13.76
CA LYS A 981 -35.91 34.65 14.80
C LYS A 981 -35.47 36.11 14.93
N LYS A 982 -34.38 36.51 14.26
CA LYS A 982 -33.87 37.89 14.31
C LYS A 982 -34.56 38.81 13.30
N GLU A 983 -35.18 38.30 12.26
CA GLU A 983 -35.88 39.08 11.22
C GLU A 983 -37.27 39.62 11.71
N ASN A 984 -37.78 39.12 12.84
CA ASN A 984 -39.07 39.49 13.41
C ASN A 984 -38.95 40.42 14.63
N LYS A 985 -37.81 41.08 14.86
CA LYS A 985 -37.62 42.17 15.81
C LYS A 985 -36.99 43.39 15.09
#